data_b37dd75ccefc3e0a14685989406ff6b9
#
_entry.id   b37dd75ccefc3e0a14685989406ff6b9
#
_cell.length_a   1.000
_cell.length_b   1.000
_cell.length_c   1.000
_cell.angle_alpha   90.00
_cell.angle_beta   90.00
_cell.angle_gamma   90.00
#
_symmetry.space_group_name_H-M   'P 1'
#
loop_
_entity.id
_entity.type
_entity.pdbx_description
1 polymer ?
#
loop_
_entity_poly.entity_id
_entity_poly.type
_entity_poly.pdbx_seq_one_letter_code
_entity_poly.pdbx_strand_id
1 'polypeptide(L)'
;MRRRMLGTVLPLVLTVAAAVPLPAAADPAPVSALTKSVQGAGSHGATANWVIGYDDHATTTGAATITDAVGAGQAYQPGSLHAPPGWTPEWSTDGSTFTGTEPASGVTAVRATNPAAGPDSTQLSGALTPPVQAVTTATGGDGFSPILYRTPGGALQGWNIYHHLGATSPKVVCTDLATGARCPGGPWPKVLNTAPGPLGTLGAGDIASTMVSQYVRDPGTPGKVYYPAVTAASVGVACLDMAAAANCGYWPLAATGGSPPVTSITGFAETGGNLYGLVSSGAVTCWTITTQSACGGQPFAPIVPAANQPYVYGSVTPVAGKVFASTSNPGVAQQPSLGCFDPATATACAGWAASRPTGPAGNYNYNAYTAFGTTGAPVGACASTTGGTNVTTCYALDGSALPAPPGAAALPNGTYVFDPEVVTDPGGHLRSYLPVWNGGIAGAAVCHDWTTGAPCAGLPARITHPSVNGGATRDYGYAYDPPSGCLIGLGDAGILFSMDPATGATPCVRSGGQVTLRPGDFYCDGGSHVQGYTSARLTGVDPANVDFAASRVTVVDQDGAVVPTPGFAPDGSVDLTGVPVAAHPSITVTTTLVLHSGTGFSGSLVVDFTGDAPQLCFRTTISADCTVTSVANTATGTDSTGSFSSNTVTLPVAPGASCTPKVTVEKEICTAIHPADCGPGGAGPWAKQAPVGLLGVLAASAYWRITVTNQGPVGITSAQVVDTVEPSCQTGPFTLQAGETKQVYCATYALLNLFPITNKAKVSYVPVNVPPGTPPSTTDWSAAKACSLLCSL
;
A
#
# COMPACT_ATOMS: atom_id res chain seq x y z
N MET A 1 -20.64 -89.52 -60.28
CA MET A 1 -20.62 -88.97 -61.66
C MET A 1 -20.95 -87.50 -61.57
N ARG A 2 -19.99 -86.56 -61.45
CA ARG A 2 -19.42 -85.81 -62.57
C ARG A 2 -20.17 -84.61 -63.18
N ARG A 3 -19.73 -83.53 -63.04
CA ARG A 3 -18.99 -82.79 -64.08
C ARG A 3 -18.46 -81.47 -63.52
N ARG A 4 -17.22 -81.21 -63.88
CA ARG A 4 -16.57 -79.92 -63.63
C ARG A 4 -17.12 -78.92 -64.67
N MET A 5 -17.32 -77.67 -64.22
CA MET A 5 -17.25 -76.51 -65.09
C MET A 5 -16.34 -75.45 -64.49
N LEU A 6 -15.30 -75.14 -65.18
CA LEU A 6 -14.43 -74.03 -65.05
C LEU A 6 -15.22 -72.75 -65.33
N GLY A 7 -15.23 -71.87 -64.37
CA GLY A 7 -15.68 -70.50 -64.56
C GLY A 7 -14.51 -69.55 -64.31
N THR A 8 -14.11 -68.87 -65.36
CA THR A 8 -13.05 -67.86 -65.41
C THR A 8 -13.49 -66.63 -64.54
N VAL A 9 -12.72 -66.36 -63.49
CA VAL A 9 -12.95 -65.16 -62.69
C VAL A 9 -12.01 -64.05 -63.17
N LEU A 10 -12.55 -62.97 -63.70
CA LEU A 10 -11.87 -61.73 -64.05
C LEU A 10 -11.57 -60.97 -62.72
N PRO A 11 -10.34 -60.53 -62.48
CA PRO A 11 -10.11 -59.66 -61.27
C PRO A 11 -10.59 -58.24 -61.59
N LEU A 12 -11.55 -57.79 -60.81
CA LEU A 12 -11.97 -56.41 -60.76
C LEU A 12 -10.95 -55.62 -59.91
N VAL A 13 -10.09 -54.84 -60.59
CA VAL A 13 -9.15 -53.95 -59.86
C VAL A 13 -9.96 -52.75 -59.34
N LEU A 14 -10.24 -52.76 -58.03
CA LEU A 14 -10.81 -51.61 -57.32
C LEU A 14 -9.68 -50.64 -56.94
N THR A 15 -9.51 -49.55 -57.68
CA THR A 15 -8.66 -48.41 -57.31
C THR A 15 -9.33 -47.70 -56.18
N VAL A 16 -8.87 -47.94 -54.96
CA VAL A 16 -9.20 -47.15 -53.82
C VAL A 16 -8.43 -45.84 -53.97
N ALA A 17 -9.12 -44.78 -54.36
CA ALA A 17 -8.59 -43.40 -54.20
C ALA A 17 -8.41 -43.12 -52.71
N ALA A 18 -7.15 -43.03 -52.26
CA ALA A 18 -6.85 -42.53 -50.92
C ALA A 18 -7.38 -41.10 -50.81
N ALA A 19 -8.44 -40.92 -50.03
CA ALA A 19 -8.87 -39.59 -49.60
C ALA A 19 -7.74 -38.96 -48.77
N VAL A 20 -7.09 -37.95 -49.32
CA VAL A 20 -6.18 -37.10 -48.54
C VAL A 20 -7.02 -36.47 -47.43
N PRO A 21 -6.70 -36.67 -46.15
CA PRO A 21 -7.41 -35.98 -45.08
C PRO A 21 -7.19 -34.48 -45.28
N LEU A 22 -8.27 -33.72 -45.47
CA LEU A 22 -8.23 -32.27 -45.34
C LEU A 22 -7.66 -31.96 -43.94
N PRO A 23 -6.71 -31.04 -43.84
CA PRO A 23 -6.27 -30.60 -42.52
C PRO A 23 -7.52 -30.14 -41.74
N ALA A 24 -7.73 -30.71 -40.56
CA ALA A 24 -8.73 -30.21 -39.64
C ALA A 24 -8.50 -28.69 -39.51
N ALA A 25 -9.54 -27.90 -39.72
CA ALA A 25 -9.45 -26.49 -39.40
C ALA A 25 -8.98 -26.39 -37.95
N ALA A 26 -7.86 -25.75 -37.75
CA ALA A 26 -7.41 -25.49 -36.40
C ALA A 26 -8.56 -24.78 -35.68
N ASP A 27 -8.95 -25.28 -34.52
CA ASP A 27 -9.87 -24.54 -33.65
C ASP A 27 -9.35 -23.13 -33.47
N PRO A 28 -10.22 -22.10 -33.59
CA PRO A 28 -9.79 -20.74 -33.32
C PRO A 28 -9.12 -20.70 -31.95
N ALA A 29 -7.96 -20.06 -31.86
CA ALA A 29 -7.26 -19.90 -30.58
C ALA A 29 -8.24 -19.27 -29.58
N PRO A 30 -8.25 -19.74 -28.32
CA PRO A 30 -9.16 -19.20 -27.32
C PRO A 30 -8.88 -17.71 -27.12
N VAL A 31 -9.95 -16.90 -27.05
CA VAL A 31 -9.88 -15.48 -26.76
C VAL A 31 -9.93 -15.32 -25.24
N SER A 32 -9.17 -14.40 -24.71
CA SER A 32 -9.22 -14.04 -23.28
C SER A 32 -10.63 -13.63 -22.87
N ALA A 33 -10.97 -13.84 -21.61
CA ALA A 33 -12.32 -13.67 -21.11
C ALA A 33 -12.37 -12.80 -19.84
N LEU A 34 -13.50 -12.09 -19.67
CA LEU A 34 -13.82 -11.42 -18.42
C LEU A 34 -15.00 -12.08 -17.74
N THR A 35 -14.90 -12.26 -16.46
CA THR A 35 -16.04 -12.58 -15.58
C THR A 35 -16.39 -11.36 -14.74
N LYS A 36 -17.68 -11.14 -14.48
CA LYS A 36 -18.12 -10.04 -13.63
C LYS A 36 -19.13 -10.51 -12.61
N SER A 37 -19.00 -9.98 -11.40
CA SER A 37 -19.90 -10.20 -10.29
C SER A 37 -20.12 -8.92 -9.48
N VAL A 38 -21.13 -8.92 -8.62
CA VAL A 38 -21.41 -7.82 -7.68
C VAL A 38 -21.65 -8.36 -6.30
N GLN A 39 -21.08 -7.71 -5.31
CA GLN A 39 -21.30 -7.98 -3.89
C GLN A 39 -21.91 -6.74 -3.23
N GLY A 40 -22.84 -6.94 -2.33
CA GLY A 40 -23.49 -5.87 -1.58
C GLY A 40 -25.00 -5.97 -1.56
N ALA A 41 -25.62 -5.18 -0.70
CA ALA A 41 -27.07 -5.08 -0.62
C ALA A 41 -27.57 -4.12 -1.71
N GLY A 42 -28.43 -4.60 -2.60
CA GLY A 42 -29.10 -3.75 -3.58
C GLY A 42 -30.15 -2.89 -2.89
N SER A 43 -29.78 -1.72 -2.37
CA SER A 43 -30.69 -0.74 -1.81
C SER A 43 -30.20 0.69 -2.10
N HIS A 44 -31.12 1.65 -2.12
CA HIS A 44 -30.78 3.06 -2.33
C HIS A 44 -29.79 3.57 -1.27
N GLY A 45 -28.73 4.25 -1.72
CA GLY A 45 -27.64 4.73 -0.87
C GLY A 45 -26.66 3.67 -0.41
N ALA A 46 -26.88 2.39 -0.72
CA ALA A 46 -25.96 1.31 -0.36
C ALA A 46 -24.76 1.26 -1.31
N THR A 47 -23.73 0.61 -0.83
CA THR A 47 -22.51 0.33 -1.62
C THR A 47 -22.68 -0.98 -2.39
N ALA A 48 -22.37 -0.95 -3.68
CA ALA A 48 -22.16 -2.12 -4.52
C ALA A 48 -20.67 -2.27 -4.80
N ASN A 49 -20.12 -3.46 -4.57
CA ASN A 49 -18.72 -3.79 -4.89
C ASN A 49 -18.71 -4.63 -6.16
N TRP A 50 -18.14 -4.09 -7.23
CA TRP A 50 -18.01 -4.72 -8.54
C TRP A 50 -16.67 -5.44 -8.62
N VAL A 51 -16.71 -6.69 -9.02
CA VAL A 51 -15.53 -7.56 -9.14
C VAL A 51 -15.47 -8.08 -10.56
N ILE A 52 -14.30 -7.91 -11.20
CA ILE A 52 -14.03 -8.33 -12.58
C ILE A 52 -12.81 -9.26 -12.54
N GLY A 53 -12.99 -10.51 -12.92
CA GLY A 53 -11.89 -11.46 -13.11
C GLY A 53 -11.44 -11.44 -14.57
N TYR A 54 -10.13 -11.46 -14.80
CA TYR A 54 -9.52 -11.52 -16.13
C TYR A 54 -8.84 -12.87 -16.33
N ASP A 55 -9.36 -13.64 -17.25
CA ASP A 55 -8.83 -14.94 -17.66
C ASP A 55 -8.09 -14.76 -18.99
N ASP A 56 -6.77 -14.78 -18.89
CA ASP A 56 -5.86 -14.53 -20.01
C ASP A 56 -5.60 -15.82 -20.79
N HIS A 57 -5.88 -15.80 -22.07
CA HIS A 57 -5.57 -16.88 -23.02
C HIS A 57 -4.52 -16.48 -24.07
N ALA A 58 -3.84 -15.34 -23.87
CA ALA A 58 -2.76 -14.92 -24.73
C ALA A 58 -1.61 -15.94 -24.72
N THR A 59 -1.09 -16.27 -25.89
CA THR A 59 0.06 -17.19 -26.02
C THR A 59 1.40 -16.48 -25.90
N THR A 60 1.38 -15.16 -25.87
CA THR A 60 2.58 -14.30 -25.75
C THR A 60 2.31 -13.14 -24.84
N THR A 61 3.33 -12.72 -24.12
CA THR A 61 3.28 -11.49 -23.31
C THR A 61 2.95 -10.28 -24.17
N GLY A 62 1.96 -9.51 -23.76
CA GLY A 62 1.49 -8.32 -24.48
C GLY A 62 0.77 -7.33 -23.58
N ALA A 63 0.37 -6.20 -24.14
CA ALA A 63 -0.41 -5.23 -23.39
C ALA A 63 -1.86 -5.71 -23.25
N ALA A 64 -2.40 -5.64 -22.04
CA ALA A 64 -3.80 -5.89 -21.75
C ALA A 64 -4.44 -4.67 -21.09
N THR A 65 -5.72 -4.47 -21.37
CA THR A 65 -6.51 -3.36 -20.81
C THR A 65 -7.88 -3.87 -20.41
N ILE A 66 -8.32 -3.52 -19.20
CA ILE A 66 -9.68 -3.78 -18.71
C ILE A 66 -10.33 -2.43 -18.42
N THR A 67 -11.50 -2.17 -18.97
CA THR A 67 -12.25 -0.93 -18.78
C THR A 67 -13.65 -1.24 -18.28
N ASP A 68 -14.10 -0.48 -17.30
CA ASP A 68 -15.45 -0.59 -16.75
C ASP A 68 -16.08 0.78 -16.58
N ALA A 69 -17.22 0.99 -17.21
CA ALA A 69 -17.98 2.22 -17.05
C ALA A 69 -18.83 2.15 -15.77
N VAL A 70 -18.87 3.24 -15.02
CA VAL A 70 -19.79 3.37 -13.90
C VAL A 70 -21.21 3.38 -14.44
N GLY A 71 -21.99 2.35 -14.12
CA GLY A 71 -23.34 2.16 -14.65
C GLY A 71 -24.31 3.30 -14.25
N ALA A 72 -25.37 3.48 -15.02
CA ALA A 72 -26.41 4.44 -14.71
C ALA A 72 -27.01 4.18 -13.32
N GLY A 73 -27.35 5.23 -12.61
CA GLY A 73 -27.90 5.12 -11.25
C GLY A 73 -26.85 4.81 -10.18
N GLN A 74 -25.56 4.99 -10.47
CA GLN A 74 -24.45 4.73 -9.58
C GLN A 74 -23.47 5.91 -9.57
N ALA A 75 -22.75 6.06 -8.48
CA ALA A 75 -21.63 6.98 -8.35
C ALA A 75 -20.42 6.23 -7.82
N TYR A 76 -19.26 6.39 -8.47
CA TYR A 76 -18.00 5.81 -8.03
C TYR A 76 -17.61 6.32 -6.65
N GLN A 77 -17.10 5.44 -5.80
CA GLN A 77 -16.53 5.79 -4.49
C GLN A 77 -15.02 6.03 -4.61
N PRO A 78 -14.53 7.24 -4.32
CA PRO A 78 -13.10 7.53 -4.35
C PRO A 78 -12.28 6.59 -3.47
N GLY A 79 -11.07 6.26 -3.90
CA GLY A 79 -10.16 5.36 -3.21
C GLY A 79 -10.57 3.88 -3.23
N SER A 80 -11.54 3.50 -4.05
CA SER A 80 -12.06 2.13 -4.04
C SER A 80 -11.58 1.25 -5.18
N LEU A 81 -10.91 1.82 -6.18
CA LEU A 81 -10.37 1.04 -7.28
C LEU A 81 -9.16 0.24 -6.82
N HIS A 82 -9.27 -1.06 -6.88
CA HIS A 82 -8.20 -2.01 -6.68
C HIS A 82 -7.85 -2.64 -8.03
N ALA A 83 -6.58 -2.57 -8.39
CA ALA A 83 -6.04 -3.27 -9.56
C ALA A 83 -5.04 -4.33 -9.07
N PRO A 84 -5.01 -5.52 -9.69
CA PRO A 84 -4.06 -6.54 -9.28
C PRO A 84 -2.61 -6.08 -9.52
N PRO A 85 -1.62 -6.67 -8.83
CA PRO A 85 -0.22 -6.35 -9.03
C PRO A 85 0.18 -6.45 -10.51
N GLY A 86 0.99 -5.51 -10.97
CA GLY A 86 1.39 -5.39 -12.38
C GLY A 86 0.41 -4.59 -13.25
N TRP A 87 -0.77 -4.27 -12.74
CA TRP A 87 -1.75 -3.43 -13.42
C TRP A 87 -1.72 -2.01 -12.89
N THR A 88 -1.78 -1.04 -13.80
CA THR A 88 -1.84 0.39 -13.49
C THR A 88 -3.28 0.84 -13.48
N PRO A 89 -3.82 1.33 -12.35
CA PRO A 89 -5.18 1.85 -12.28
C PRO A 89 -5.26 3.24 -12.92
N GLU A 90 -6.37 3.51 -13.60
CA GLU A 90 -6.66 4.77 -14.27
C GLU A 90 -8.15 5.12 -14.16
N TRP A 91 -8.47 6.40 -14.19
CA TRP A 91 -9.82 6.92 -14.03
C TRP A 91 -10.19 7.88 -15.15
N SER A 92 -11.48 7.93 -15.47
CA SER A 92 -12.03 8.86 -16.45
C SER A 92 -13.28 9.55 -15.92
N THR A 93 -13.41 10.84 -16.20
CA THR A 93 -14.62 11.63 -15.93
C THR A 93 -15.51 11.83 -17.15
N ASP A 94 -15.02 11.48 -18.33
CA ASP A 94 -15.75 11.61 -19.62
C ASP A 94 -16.02 10.24 -20.29
N GLY A 95 -15.52 9.16 -19.69
CA GLY A 95 -15.63 7.79 -20.21
C GLY A 95 -14.66 7.46 -21.36
N SER A 96 -13.80 8.39 -21.76
CA SER A 96 -12.91 8.24 -22.93
C SER A 96 -11.45 8.59 -22.64
N THR A 97 -11.21 9.64 -21.88
CA THR A 97 -9.86 10.10 -21.51
C THR A 97 -9.52 9.61 -20.12
N PHE A 98 -8.45 8.81 -20.01
CA PHE A 98 -8.02 8.21 -18.75
C PHE A 98 -6.77 8.87 -18.20
N THR A 99 -6.71 9.01 -16.88
CA THR A 99 -5.57 9.58 -16.13
C THR A 99 -5.11 8.63 -15.03
N GLY A 100 -3.81 8.60 -14.76
CA GLY A 100 -3.23 7.82 -13.64
C GLY A 100 -3.40 8.48 -12.27
N THR A 101 -4.07 9.64 -12.21
CA THR A 101 -4.39 10.31 -10.93
C THR A 101 -5.89 10.28 -10.72
N GLU A 102 -6.31 9.81 -9.56
CA GLU A 102 -7.74 9.70 -9.22
C GLU A 102 -8.38 11.09 -9.08
N PRO A 103 -9.45 11.38 -9.85
CA PRO A 103 -10.22 12.62 -9.68
C PRO A 103 -10.97 12.63 -8.34
N ALA A 104 -11.09 13.80 -7.72
CA ALA A 104 -11.81 13.95 -6.45
C ALA A 104 -13.30 13.59 -6.54
N SER A 105 -13.88 13.63 -7.73
CA SER A 105 -15.29 13.28 -7.99
C SER A 105 -15.56 13.15 -9.49
N GLY A 106 -16.76 12.65 -9.84
CA GLY A 106 -17.23 12.63 -11.21
C GLY A 106 -16.63 11.52 -12.07
N VAL A 107 -16.05 10.49 -11.47
CA VAL A 107 -15.54 9.32 -12.21
C VAL A 107 -16.70 8.59 -12.88
N THR A 108 -16.64 8.48 -14.20
CA THR A 108 -17.62 7.79 -15.05
C THR A 108 -17.13 6.45 -15.58
N ALA A 109 -15.81 6.22 -15.56
CA ALA A 109 -15.22 4.93 -15.91
C ALA A 109 -13.90 4.71 -15.16
N VAL A 110 -13.58 3.45 -14.92
CA VAL A 110 -12.29 2.98 -14.38
C VAL A 110 -11.62 2.09 -15.41
N ARG A 111 -10.30 2.08 -15.41
CA ARG A 111 -9.50 1.23 -16.28
C ARG A 111 -8.30 0.69 -15.52
N ALA A 112 -7.87 -0.50 -15.86
CA ALA A 112 -6.57 -1.02 -15.47
C ALA A 112 -5.82 -1.46 -16.72
N THR A 113 -4.52 -1.12 -16.78
CA THR A 113 -3.65 -1.48 -17.92
C THR A 113 -2.44 -2.26 -17.40
N ASN A 114 -2.12 -3.36 -18.09
CA ASN A 114 -0.89 -4.10 -17.85
C ASN A 114 -0.10 -4.15 -19.17
N PRO A 115 1.07 -3.50 -19.27
CA PRO A 115 1.85 -3.47 -20.50
C PRO A 115 2.49 -4.81 -20.86
N ALA A 116 2.53 -5.75 -19.92
CA ALA A 116 3.20 -7.04 -20.05
C ALA A 116 2.37 -8.18 -19.42
N ALA A 117 1.07 -8.20 -19.68
CA ALA A 117 0.23 -9.35 -19.37
C ALA A 117 0.77 -10.57 -20.09
N GLY A 118 0.97 -11.64 -19.37
CA GLY A 118 1.55 -12.87 -19.92
C GLY A 118 0.52 -13.98 -20.07
N PRO A 119 0.89 -15.07 -20.71
CA PRO A 119 0.02 -16.22 -20.81
C PRO A 119 -0.37 -16.70 -19.41
N ASP A 120 -1.65 -16.96 -19.25
CA ASP A 120 -2.26 -17.48 -18.02
C ASP A 120 -2.26 -16.52 -16.82
N SER A 121 -2.12 -15.22 -17.02
CA SER A 121 -2.29 -14.06 -16.12
C SER A 121 -1.87 -14.23 -14.62
N THR A 122 -1.35 -15.36 -14.27
CA THR A 122 -0.91 -15.75 -12.92
C THR A 122 0.60 -15.60 -12.76
N GLN A 123 1.10 -14.44 -13.15
CA GLN A 123 2.51 -14.10 -13.02
C GLN A 123 2.68 -12.68 -12.49
N LEU A 124 3.76 -12.47 -11.75
CA LEU A 124 4.20 -11.15 -11.32
C LEU A 124 5.62 -10.93 -11.79
N SER A 125 5.87 -9.82 -12.47
CA SER A 125 7.19 -9.46 -12.96
C SER A 125 7.77 -8.26 -12.24
N GLY A 126 9.10 -8.28 -12.05
CA GLY A 126 9.89 -7.14 -11.58
C GLY A 126 11.09 -6.93 -12.50
N ALA A 127 11.36 -5.68 -12.85
CA ALA A 127 12.51 -5.34 -13.67
C ALA A 127 13.81 -5.75 -12.96
N LEU A 128 14.74 -6.35 -13.72
CA LEU A 128 16.09 -6.56 -13.26
C LEU A 128 16.85 -5.23 -13.29
N THR A 129 17.63 -5.02 -12.28
CA THR A 129 18.48 -3.84 -12.19
C THR A 129 19.64 -3.95 -13.16
N PRO A 130 19.92 -2.93 -13.95
CA PRO A 130 21.19 -2.84 -14.67
C PRO A 130 22.35 -2.90 -13.67
N PRO A 131 23.50 -3.46 -14.05
CA PRO A 131 24.69 -3.44 -13.21
C PRO A 131 25.04 -2.02 -12.82
N VAL A 132 25.41 -1.84 -11.56
CA VAL A 132 25.81 -0.52 -11.05
C VAL A 132 27.13 -0.11 -11.71
N GLN A 133 27.13 1.01 -12.42
CA GLN A 133 28.33 1.55 -12.99
C GLN A 133 29.30 1.99 -11.89
N ALA A 134 30.57 1.78 -12.11
CA ALA A 134 31.58 2.30 -11.21
C ALA A 134 31.74 3.80 -11.41
N VAL A 135 31.81 4.51 -10.29
CA VAL A 135 32.34 5.86 -10.17
C VAL A 135 31.59 6.94 -10.90
N THR A 136 30.97 7.72 -10.15
CA THR A 136 30.29 8.94 -10.60
C THR A 136 31.16 10.15 -10.41
N THR A 137 30.86 11.21 -11.14
CA THR A 137 31.46 12.52 -10.91
C THR A 137 31.30 12.99 -9.48
N ALA A 138 32.33 13.58 -8.92
CA ALA A 138 32.33 14.19 -7.61
C ALA A 138 31.11 15.12 -7.42
N THR A 139 30.42 15.03 -6.29
CA THR A 139 29.28 15.89 -5.97
C THR A 139 29.68 17.19 -5.28
N GLY A 140 30.93 17.26 -4.83
CA GLY A 140 31.51 18.47 -4.24
C GLY A 140 31.34 18.60 -2.72
N GLY A 141 30.92 17.55 -2.02
CA GLY A 141 30.79 17.60 -0.56
C GLY A 141 30.85 16.22 0.11
N ASP A 142 31.26 16.23 1.37
CA ASP A 142 31.38 15.03 2.17
C ASP A 142 30.00 14.63 2.71
N GLY A 143 29.55 13.43 2.42
CA GLY A 143 28.37 12.78 3.05
C GLY A 143 28.84 11.65 3.94
N PHE A 144 27.93 11.05 4.71
CA PHE A 144 28.27 9.96 5.62
C PHE A 144 27.83 8.58 5.14
N SER A 145 26.71 8.49 4.45
CA SER A 145 26.23 7.22 3.87
C SER A 145 25.40 7.50 2.63
N PRO A 146 25.52 6.67 1.59
CA PRO A 146 24.63 6.80 0.44
C PRO A 146 23.22 6.32 0.83
N ILE A 147 22.20 7.03 0.35
CA ILE A 147 20.82 6.63 0.48
C ILE A 147 20.38 6.04 -0.85
N LEU A 148 20.08 4.76 -0.88
CA LEU A 148 19.65 4.08 -2.10
C LEU A 148 18.14 4.19 -2.26
N TYR A 149 17.69 4.51 -3.45
CA TYR A 149 16.29 4.49 -3.82
C TYR A 149 16.10 3.79 -5.16
N ARG A 150 15.21 2.80 -5.18
CA ARG A 150 14.82 2.14 -6.42
C ARG A 150 13.48 2.72 -6.89
N THR A 151 13.51 3.29 -8.09
CA THR A 151 12.29 3.85 -8.69
C THR A 151 11.30 2.73 -9.03
N PRO A 152 10.01 3.02 -9.20
CA PRO A 152 9.03 2.05 -9.67
C PRO A 152 9.42 1.41 -11.02
N GLY A 153 10.19 2.12 -11.86
CA GLY A 153 10.73 1.59 -13.12
C GLY A 153 12.01 0.76 -12.97
N GLY A 154 12.44 0.44 -11.74
CA GLY A 154 13.58 -0.43 -11.46
C GLY A 154 14.93 0.27 -11.42
N ALA A 155 15.06 1.53 -11.81
CA ALA A 155 16.32 2.27 -11.79
C ALA A 155 16.81 2.49 -10.34
N LEU A 156 18.08 2.15 -10.07
CA LEU A 156 18.71 2.38 -8.78
C LEU A 156 19.34 3.77 -8.74
N GLN A 157 18.92 4.56 -7.78
CA GLN A 157 19.44 5.90 -7.52
C GLN A 157 20.24 5.94 -6.23
N GLY A 158 21.39 6.60 -6.27
CA GLY A 158 22.18 6.94 -5.10
C GLY A 158 21.97 8.42 -4.74
N TRP A 159 21.43 8.64 -3.54
CA TRP A 159 21.21 9.97 -2.99
C TRP A 159 22.29 10.24 -1.94
N ASN A 160 22.96 11.40 -2.04
CA ASN A 160 23.96 11.86 -1.09
C ASN A 160 23.49 13.17 -0.48
N ILE A 161 23.21 13.15 0.83
CA ILE A 161 23.00 14.36 1.64
C ILE A 161 24.34 14.74 2.22
N TYR A 162 24.80 15.93 1.91
CA TYR A 162 26.08 16.44 2.38
C TYR A 162 25.99 17.86 2.89
N HIS A 163 26.84 18.15 3.82
CA HIS A 163 27.03 19.47 4.36
C HIS A 163 28.52 19.72 4.50
N HIS A 164 28.93 20.90 4.13
CA HIS A 164 30.31 21.29 4.36
C HIS A 164 30.44 21.96 5.72
N LEU A 165 31.31 21.44 6.57
CA LEU A 165 31.52 21.98 7.92
C LEU A 165 31.72 23.50 7.84
N GLY A 166 30.75 24.26 8.35
CA GLY A 166 30.90 25.66 8.73
C GLY A 166 30.33 26.70 7.80
N ALA A 167 29.63 26.43 6.70
CA ALA A 167 29.35 27.54 5.78
C ALA A 167 27.97 27.59 5.11
N THR A 168 27.27 26.51 4.88
CA THR A 168 26.01 26.54 4.08
C THR A 168 25.06 25.43 4.46
N SER A 169 23.79 25.66 4.26
CA SER A 169 22.72 24.65 4.43
C SER A 169 23.04 23.33 3.74
N PRO A 170 22.64 22.20 4.32
CA PRO A 170 22.84 20.89 3.74
C PRO A 170 22.28 20.81 2.32
N LYS A 171 23.00 20.13 1.46
CA LYS A 171 22.64 19.91 0.08
C LYS A 171 22.41 18.43 -0.19
N VAL A 172 21.65 18.14 -1.21
CA VAL A 172 21.42 16.79 -1.67
C VAL A 172 21.69 16.66 -3.16
N VAL A 173 22.24 15.54 -3.53
CA VAL A 173 22.52 15.16 -4.94
C VAL A 173 21.93 13.78 -5.17
N CYS A 174 21.28 13.64 -6.32
CA CYS A 174 20.83 12.34 -6.82
C CYS A 174 21.65 11.95 -8.06
N THR A 175 22.07 10.68 -8.09
CA THR A 175 22.81 10.06 -9.19
C THR A 175 22.12 8.75 -9.57
N ASP A 176 21.87 8.55 -10.84
CA ASP A 176 21.46 7.27 -11.40
C ASP A 176 22.68 6.34 -11.44
N LEU A 177 22.62 5.24 -10.71
CA LEU A 177 23.78 4.37 -10.53
C LEU A 177 24.03 3.44 -11.73
N ALA A 178 23.07 3.28 -12.62
CA ALA A 178 23.25 2.51 -13.84
C ALA A 178 24.00 3.31 -14.93
N THR A 179 23.77 4.62 -14.96
CA THR A 179 24.37 5.51 -15.99
C THR A 179 25.48 6.39 -15.46
N GLY A 180 25.58 6.55 -14.14
CA GLY A 180 26.47 7.53 -13.51
C GLY A 180 26.03 8.99 -13.70
N ALA A 181 24.92 9.24 -14.37
CA ALA A 181 24.38 10.57 -14.62
C ALA A 181 23.58 11.10 -13.42
N ARG A 182 23.37 12.41 -13.38
CA ARG A 182 22.45 13.01 -12.40
C ARG A 182 21.02 12.61 -12.70
N CYS A 183 20.23 12.37 -11.65
CA CYS A 183 18.81 12.07 -11.80
C CYS A 183 18.07 13.21 -12.52
N PRO A 184 16.97 12.93 -13.20
CA PRO A 184 16.08 13.96 -13.75
C PRO A 184 15.63 14.96 -12.68
N GLY A 185 15.19 16.15 -13.09
CA GLY A 185 14.75 17.20 -12.16
C GLY A 185 15.82 18.14 -11.65
N GLY A 186 17.03 18.15 -12.32
CA GLY A 186 18.10 19.13 -12.03
C GLY A 186 17.67 20.60 -12.14
N PRO A 187 18.54 21.59 -11.85
CA PRO A 187 19.96 21.40 -11.57
C PRO A 187 20.25 20.82 -10.18
N TRP A 188 21.35 20.08 -10.10
CA TRP A 188 21.90 19.54 -8.86
C TRP A 188 23.21 20.28 -8.50
N PRO A 189 23.59 20.47 -7.23
CA PRO A 189 22.88 20.02 -6.00
C PRO A 189 21.66 20.88 -5.68
N LYS A 190 20.75 20.33 -4.83
CA LYS A 190 19.60 21.05 -4.29
C LYS A 190 19.74 21.29 -2.79
N VAL A 191 19.04 22.29 -2.26
CA VAL A 191 19.07 22.69 -0.83
C VAL A 191 17.92 22.03 -0.10
N LEU A 192 18.20 21.51 1.09
CA LEU A 192 17.23 20.94 2.02
C LEU A 192 16.64 22.05 2.91
N ASN A 193 15.31 22.02 3.12
CA ASN A 193 14.55 22.93 3.94
C ASN A 193 13.59 22.19 4.88
N THR A 194 13.15 22.88 5.93
CA THR A 194 12.17 22.34 6.89
C THR A 194 10.74 22.32 6.35
N ALA A 195 10.39 23.23 5.44
CA ALA A 195 9.06 23.29 4.84
C ALA A 195 8.84 22.19 3.81
N PRO A 196 7.69 21.49 3.82
CA PRO A 196 7.31 20.59 2.75
C PRO A 196 7.27 21.30 1.39
N GLY A 197 7.70 20.61 0.34
CA GLY A 197 7.69 21.15 -1.02
C GLY A 197 8.92 20.77 -1.83
N PRO A 198 9.03 21.22 -3.09
CA PRO A 198 10.15 20.90 -3.96
C PRO A 198 11.50 21.24 -3.31
N LEU A 199 12.51 20.44 -3.59
CA LEU A 199 13.88 20.74 -3.15
C LEU A 199 14.32 22.11 -3.71
N GLY A 200 14.88 22.94 -2.84
CA GLY A 200 15.32 24.29 -3.19
C GLY A 200 16.41 24.30 -4.26
N THR A 201 16.39 25.28 -5.15
CA THR A 201 17.54 25.62 -5.97
C THR A 201 18.64 26.25 -5.10
N LEU A 202 19.88 26.30 -5.59
CA LEU A 202 21.03 26.84 -4.86
C LEU A 202 20.69 28.12 -4.10
N GLY A 203 20.75 28.09 -2.79
CA GLY A 203 20.44 29.18 -1.86
C GLY A 203 20.67 28.75 -0.42
N ALA A 204 20.47 29.68 0.53
CA ALA A 204 20.47 29.32 1.96
C ALA A 204 19.15 28.63 2.31
N GLY A 205 19.21 27.45 2.93
CA GLY A 205 18.09 26.80 3.60
C GLY A 205 18.04 27.20 5.07
N ASP A 206 17.02 26.75 5.76
CA ASP A 206 16.82 26.96 7.19
C ASP A 206 17.40 25.83 8.05
N ILE A 207 17.79 24.71 7.44
CA ILE A 207 18.55 23.67 8.11
C ILE A 207 20.00 24.12 8.22
N ALA A 208 20.48 24.28 9.43
CA ALA A 208 21.85 24.74 9.68
C ALA A 208 22.87 23.62 9.54
N SER A 209 22.51 22.39 9.89
CA SER A 209 23.39 21.22 9.85
C SER A 209 22.60 19.93 9.81
N THR A 210 23.20 18.90 9.22
CA THR A 210 22.73 17.51 9.32
C THR A 210 23.93 16.56 9.25
N MET A 211 23.85 15.48 10.02
CA MET A 211 24.83 14.40 10.01
C MET A 211 24.08 13.13 9.63
N VAL A 212 24.08 12.79 8.35
CA VAL A 212 23.32 11.64 7.85
C VAL A 212 24.22 10.38 7.80
N SER A 213 24.77 10.02 8.96
CA SER A 213 25.41 8.71 9.10
C SER A 213 24.36 7.60 9.20
N GLN A 214 23.20 7.93 9.73
CA GLN A 214 22.09 6.99 9.92
C GLN A 214 20.78 7.70 9.59
N TYR A 215 20.13 7.22 8.59
CA TYR A 215 18.78 7.60 8.20
C TYR A 215 17.84 6.40 8.37
N VAL A 216 16.57 6.64 8.49
CA VAL A 216 15.56 5.58 8.56
C VAL A 216 14.59 5.73 7.41
N ARG A 217 14.33 4.62 6.72
CA ARG A 217 13.31 4.56 5.68
C ARG A 217 11.91 4.54 6.29
N ASP A 218 10.99 5.22 5.67
CA ASP A 218 9.57 5.10 6.02
C ASP A 218 9.07 3.70 5.62
N PRO A 219 8.59 2.90 6.56
CA PRO A 219 8.11 1.55 6.26
C PRO A 219 6.87 1.53 5.36
N GLY A 220 6.07 2.60 5.39
CA GLY A 220 4.85 2.73 4.58
C GLY A 220 5.07 3.39 3.23
N THR A 221 6.23 4.04 3.02
CA THR A 221 6.50 4.82 1.79
C THR A 221 7.97 4.67 1.39
N PRO A 222 8.32 3.67 0.59
CA PRO A 222 9.72 3.32 0.29
C PRO A 222 10.59 4.46 -0.26
N GLY A 223 9.97 5.48 -0.87
CA GLY A 223 10.68 6.67 -1.37
C GLY A 223 11.01 7.71 -0.31
N LYS A 224 10.53 7.58 0.92
CA LYS A 224 10.76 8.55 2.00
C LYS A 224 11.82 8.07 2.97
N VAL A 225 12.63 9.03 3.43
CA VAL A 225 13.62 8.81 4.48
C VAL A 225 13.55 9.93 5.51
N TYR A 226 13.76 9.54 6.78
CA TYR A 226 13.88 10.44 7.91
C TYR A 226 15.34 10.55 8.31
N TYR A 227 15.82 11.77 8.51
CA TYR A 227 17.21 12.05 8.86
C TYR A 227 17.31 13.13 9.94
N PRO A 228 18.40 13.16 10.73
CA PRO A 228 18.58 14.17 11.74
C PRO A 228 18.90 15.52 11.11
N ALA A 229 18.30 16.58 11.63
CA ALA A 229 18.56 17.95 11.18
C ALA A 229 18.57 18.93 12.34
N VAL A 230 19.37 19.99 12.16
CA VAL A 230 19.55 21.06 13.11
C VAL A 230 19.15 22.37 12.45
N THR A 231 18.31 23.14 13.13
CA THR A 231 17.97 24.51 12.78
C THR A 231 18.55 25.48 13.83
N ALA A 232 18.38 26.76 13.62
CA ALA A 232 18.78 27.75 14.62
C ALA A 232 18.03 27.59 15.97
N ALA A 233 16.80 27.04 15.93
CA ALA A 233 15.91 26.94 17.09
C ALA A 233 15.83 25.54 17.73
N SER A 234 16.11 24.49 16.97
CA SER A 234 15.89 23.13 17.45
C SER A 234 16.71 22.10 16.68
N VAL A 235 16.87 20.94 17.31
CA VAL A 235 17.26 19.69 16.64
C VAL A 235 16.02 18.85 16.42
N GLY A 236 15.97 18.07 15.34
CA GLY A 236 14.76 17.31 15.03
C GLY A 236 14.91 16.31 13.88
N VAL A 237 13.77 15.78 13.49
CA VAL A 237 13.61 14.87 12.35
C VAL A 237 13.26 15.68 11.12
N ALA A 238 14.03 15.55 10.06
CA ALA A 238 13.69 16.04 8.73
C ALA A 238 13.35 14.89 7.81
N CYS A 239 12.61 15.17 6.75
CA CYS A 239 12.14 14.18 5.80
C CYS A 239 12.50 14.57 4.37
N LEU A 240 13.02 13.59 3.61
CA LEU A 240 13.26 13.67 2.18
C LEU A 240 12.40 12.64 1.46
N ASP A 241 11.59 13.08 0.52
CA ASP A 241 10.88 12.23 -0.43
C ASP A 241 11.70 12.14 -1.72
N MET A 242 12.34 11.00 -1.92
CA MET A 242 13.21 10.76 -3.08
C MET A 242 12.37 10.53 -4.36
N ALA A 243 11.17 9.98 -4.24
CA ALA A 243 10.29 9.76 -5.38
C ALA A 243 9.79 11.09 -5.96
N ALA A 244 9.44 12.05 -5.11
CA ALA A 244 9.00 13.37 -5.51
C ALA A 244 10.16 14.39 -5.67
N ALA A 245 11.39 14.04 -5.27
CA ALA A 245 12.52 14.95 -5.11
C ALA A 245 12.12 16.19 -4.29
N ALA A 246 11.55 15.99 -3.11
CA ALA A 246 10.95 17.04 -2.28
C ALA A 246 11.29 16.88 -0.79
N ASN A 247 11.31 18.02 -0.08
CA ASN A 247 11.27 18.02 1.38
C ASN A 247 9.84 17.63 1.82
N CYS A 248 9.71 16.71 2.78
CA CYS A 248 8.39 16.28 3.26
C CYS A 248 8.05 16.77 4.68
N GLY A 249 8.92 17.51 5.32
CA GLY A 249 8.66 18.16 6.60
C GLY A 249 9.82 18.15 7.58
N TYR A 250 9.62 18.82 8.70
CA TYR A 250 10.54 18.86 9.84
C TYR A 250 9.75 18.86 11.14
N TRP A 251 10.18 18.06 12.10
CA TRP A 251 9.55 17.92 13.41
C TRP A 251 10.61 18.16 14.49
N PRO A 252 10.50 19.26 15.28
CA PRO A 252 11.43 19.56 16.33
C PRO A 252 11.32 18.55 17.48
N LEU A 253 12.47 18.11 18.00
CA LEU A 253 12.57 17.19 19.14
C LEU A 253 13.08 17.87 20.40
N ALA A 254 14.08 18.74 20.28
CA ALA A 254 14.60 19.51 21.40
C ALA A 254 15.02 20.91 20.94
N ALA A 255 14.81 21.91 21.80
CA ALA A 255 15.31 23.25 21.54
C ALA A 255 16.84 23.29 21.58
N THR A 256 17.46 24.12 20.74
CA THR A 256 18.89 24.40 20.81
C THR A 256 19.21 25.23 22.05
N GLY A 257 20.39 25.02 22.62
CA GLY A 257 20.81 25.69 23.87
C GLY A 257 20.62 24.83 25.11
N GLY A 258 20.52 25.47 26.27
CA GLY A 258 20.40 24.77 27.56
C GLY A 258 21.75 24.53 28.25
N SER A 259 21.73 23.73 29.33
CA SER A 259 22.96 23.33 30.04
C SER A 259 22.81 21.88 30.53
N PRO A 260 23.57 20.91 29.97
CA PRO A 260 24.51 21.06 28.84
C PRO A 260 23.80 21.43 27.54
N PRO A 261 24.45 22.18 26.63
CA PRO A 261 23.79 22.72 25.47
C PRO A 261 23.44 21.62 24.44
N VAL A 262 22.23 21.70 23.88
CA VAL A 262 21.83 20.94 22.73
C VAL A 262 22.23 21.73 21.48
N THR A 263 23.19 21.22 20.73
CA THR A 263 23.72 21.87 19.49
C THR A 263 23.63 20.98 18.29
N SER A 264 23.44 19.68 18.49
CA SER A 264 23.37 18.68 17.40
C SER A 264 22.63 17.44 17.84
N ILE A 265 22.30 16.61 16.87
CA ILE A 265 21.66 15.31 17.03
C ILE A 265 22.37 14.32 16.11
N THR A 266 22.58 13.09 16.58
CA THR A 266 23.11 11.98 15.77
C THR A 266 22.09 11.45 14.78
N GLY A 267 22.45 10.42 14.01
CA GLY A 267 21.55 9.58 13.25
C GLY A 267 20.42 8.98 14.10
N PHE A 268 19.52 8.28 13.46
CA PHE A 268 18.39 7.63 14.11
C PHE A 268 18.51 6.12 14.10
N ALA A 269 18.11 5.50 15.23
CA ALA A 269 17.79 4.09 15.33
C ALA A 269 16.27 3.93 15.36
N GLU A 270 15.73 3.03 14.56
CA GLU A 270 14.31 2.68 14.56
C GLU A 270 14.10 1.45 15.45
N THR A 271 13.14 1.52 16.36
CA THR A 271 12.63 0.35 17.08
C THR A 271 11.17 0.58 17.51
N GLY A 272 10.32 -0.39 17.24
CA GLY A 272 8.90 -0.35 17.60
C GLY A 272 8.10 0.80 16.95
N GLY A 273 8.44 1.22 15.73
CA GLY A 273 7.80 2.31 15.01
C GLY A 273 8.20 3.70 15.49
N ASN A 274 9.24 3.80 16.31
CA ASN A 274 9.79 5.06 16.81
C ASN A 274 11.25 5.25 16.39
N LEU A 275 11.62 6.49 16.11
CA LEU A 275 13.00 6.92 15.85
C LEU A 275 13.61 7.45 17.15
N TYR A 276 14.77 6.94 17.50
CA TYR A 276 15.54 7.39 18.65
C TYR A 276 16.85 8.01 18.20
N GLY A 277 17.12 9.22 18.66
CA GLY A 277 18.36 9.95 18.37
C GLY A 277 19.04 10.42 19.66
N LEU A 278 20.36 10.51 19.62
CA LEU A 278 21.16 11.07 20.71
C LEU A 278 21.44 12.54 20.44
N VAL A 279 21.15 13.43 21.37
CA VAL A 279 21.52 14.85 21.29
C VAL A 279 22.83 15.13 22.03
N SER A 280 23.49 16.25 21.68
CA SER A 280 24.82 16.61 22.22
C SER A 280 24.88 16.72 23.74
N SER A 281 23.75 16.90 24.42
CA SER A 281 23.66 16.85 25.89
C SER A 281 23.79 15.44 26.49
N GLY A 282 23.87 14.39 25.65
CA GLY A 282 23.88 12.99 26.06
C GLY A 282 22.49 12.37 26.26
N ALA A 283 21.44 13.18 26.12
CA ALA A 283 20.07 12.76 26.26
C ALA A 283 19.56 12.05 24.98
N VAL A 284 18.59 11.16 25.16
CA VAL A 284 17.90 10.50 24.04
C VAL A 284 16.62 11.25 23.69
N THR A 285 16.36 11.42 22.42
CA THR A 285 15.10 11.94 21.88
C THR A 285 14.35 10.86 21.15
N CYS A 286 13.04 11.02 20.99
CA CYS A 286 12.15 10.04 20.37
C CYS A 286 11.09 10.71 19.50
N TRP A 287 10.80 10.10 18.36
CA TRP A 287 9.75 10.51 17.42
C TRP A 287 9.01 9.31 16.88
N THR A 288 7.69 9.35 16.86
CA THR A 288 6.82 8.27 16.39
C THR A 288 6.51 8.44 14.89
N ILE A 289 6.84 7.44 14.09
CA ILE A 289 6.69 7.50 12.62
C ILE A 289 5.21 7.63 12.21
N THR A 290 4.33 6.83 12.80
CA THR A 290 2.92 6.76 12.38
C THR A 290 2.13 8.03 12.72
N THR A 291 2.41 8.67 13.85
CA THR A 291 1.73 9.90 14.30
C THR A 291 2.48 11.16 13.91
N GLN A 292 3.71 11.02 13.38
CA GLN A 292 4.60 12.13 13.05
C GLN A 292 4.74 13.16 14.18
N SER A 293 4.92 12.65 15.39
CA SER A 293 5.00 13.49 16.60
C SER A 293 6.10 13.02 17.55
N ALA A 294 6.62 13.95 18.34
CA ALA A 294 7.56 13.65 19.42
C ALA A 294 6.91 12.73 20.46
N CYS A 295 7.67 11.76 20.96
CA CYS A 295 7.21 10.90 22.05
C CYS A 295 7.03 11.70 23.36
N GLY A 296 6.07 11.28 24.20
CA GLY A 296 5.86 11.92 25.48
C GLY A 296 7.07 11.79 26.43
N GLY A 297 7.34 12.84 27.19
CA GLY A 297 8.38 12.82 28.24
C GLY A 297 9.82 13.02 27.77
N GLN A 298 10.04 13.24 26.48
CA GLN A 298 11.37 13.52 25.93
C GLN A 298 11.75 15.02 26.05
N PRO A 299 13.07 15.38 25.97
CA PRO A 299 14.23 14.49 25.93
C PRO A 299 14.40 13.69 27.24
N PHE A 300 14.78 12.41 27.08
CA PHE A 300 14.97 11.50 28.20
C PHE A 300 16.29 11.79 28.91
N ALA A 301 16.49 11.19 30.10
CA ALA A 301 17.72 11.38 30.87
C ALA A 301 18.95 10.98 30.03
N PRO A 302 20.10 11.70 30.22
CA PRO A 302 21.34 11.36 29.54
C PRO A 302 21.78 9.93 29.84
N ILE A 303 22.18 9.20 28.81
CA ILE A 303 22.75 7.84 28.94
C ILE A 303 24.25 7.80 28.66
N VAL A 304 24.79 8.88 28.11
CA VAL A 304 26.24 9.10 27.89
C VAL A 304 26.60 10.52 28.32
N PRO A 305 27.89 10.82 28.58
CA PRO A 305 28.34 12.18 28.85
C PRO A 305 28.03 13.13 27.70
N ALA A 306 27.80 14.40 28.00
CA ALA A 306 27.62 15.43 26.99
C ALA A 306 28.84 15.55 26.07
N ALA A 307 28.58 15.80 24.77
CA ALA A 307 29.64 16.03 23.79
C ALA A 307 30.32 17.39 24.03
N ASN A 308 31.62 17.43 23.88
CA ASN A 308 32.43 18.63 24.05
C ASN A 308 32.54 19.50 22.78
N GLN A 309 32.03 19.03 21.68
CA GLN A 309 32.04 19.71 20.37
C GLN A 309 30.61 20.05 19.95
N PRO A 310 30.43 21.10 19.10
CA PRO A 310 29.11 21.46 18.56
C PRO A 310 28.50 20.38 17.67
N TYR A 311 29.26 19.33 17.32
CA TYR A 311 28.81 18.22 16.49
C TYR A 311 28.82 16.93 17.29
N VAL A 312 27.79 16.12 17.15
CA VAL A 312 27.82 14.74 17.60
C VAL A 312 28.13 13.86 16.40
N TYR A 313 29.39 13.39 16.34
CA TYR A 313 29.76 12.37 15.37
C TYR A 313 29.41 10.96 15.85
N GLY A 314 28.83 10.84 17.05
CA GLY A 314 28.37 9.56 17.57
C GLY A 314 27.22 8.97 16.75
N SER A 315 26.93 7.73 17.04
CA SER A 315 25.97 6.93 16.32
C SER A 315 25.02 6.26 17.30
N VAL A 316 23.85 5.88 16.82
CA VAL A 316 22.86 5.11 17.54
C VAL A 316 22.58 3.81 16.78
N THR A 317 22.37 2.70 17.51
CA THR A 317 22.06 1.41 16.88
C THR A 317 20.98 0.69 17.67
N PRO A 318 19.98 0.07 17.00
CA PRO A 318 18.98 -0.75 17.66
C PRO A 318 19.53 -2.16 17.89
N VAL A 319 19.37 -2.70 19.11
CA VAL A 319 19.79 -4.05 19.45
C VAL A 319 18.73 -4.69 20.32
N ALA A 320 18.03 -5.70 19.82
CA ALA A 320 17.02 -6.45 20.55
C ALA A 320 15.98 -5.56 21.27
N GLY A 321 15.46 -4.55 20.58
CA GLY A 321 14.46 -3.60 21.11
C GLY A 321 15.02 -2.55 22.05
N LYS A 322 16.35 -2.49 22.25
CA LYS A 322 17.06 -1.43 22.99
C LYS A 322 17.78 -0.51 22.01
N VAL A 323 18.16 0.68 22.47
CA VAL A 323 18.89 1.67 21.69
C VAL A 323 20.23 1.91 22.34
N PHE A 324 21.30 1.59 21.63
CA PHE A 324 22.65 1.90 22.04
C PHE A 324 23.13 3.18 21.37
N ALA A 325 23.87 3.99 22.10
CA ALA A 325 24.40 5.23 21.58
C ALA A 325 25.83 5.46 22.04
N SER A 326 26.68 5.90 21.12
CA SER A 326 28.06 6.24 21.43
C SER A 326 28.24 7.74 21.54
N THR A 327 29.15 8.16 22.45
CA THR A 327 29.57 9.55 22.54
C THR A 327 30.71 9.83 21.60
N SER A 328 30.57 10.88 20.80
CA SER A 328 31.70 11.46 20.09
C SER A 328 32.33 12.59 20.93
N ASN A 329 33.65 12.65 20.95
CA ASN A 329 34.45 13.74 21.47
C ASN A 329 34.02 14.25 22.90
N PRO A 330 34.09 13.40 23.91
CA PRO A 330 33.60 13.75 25.25
C PRO A 330 34.49 14.76 26.01
N GLY A 331 35.52 15.29 25.40
CA GLY A 331 36.54 16.16 26.01
C GLY A 331 37.81 15.42 26.38
N VAL A 332 38.92 16.18 26.45
CA VAL A 332 40.27 15.61 26.61
C VAL A 332 40.48 14.85 27.91
N ALA A 333 39.66 15.11 28.93
CA ALA A 333 39.74 14.43 30.23
C ALA A 333 38.72 13.27 30.37
N GLN A 334 37.85 13.09 29.42
CA GLN A 334 36.80 12.08 29.45
C GLN A 334 37.05 10.94 28.47
N GLN A 335 36.55 9.75 28.82
CA GLN A 335 36.63 8.60 27.96
C GLN A 335 35.40 8.58 27.00
N PRO A 336 35.60 8.24 25.72
CA PRO A 336 34.50 7.93 24.85
C PRO A 336 33.70 6.77 25.46
N SER A 337 32.37 6.82 25.34
CA SER A 337 31.48 5.91 26.05
C SER A 337 30.37 5.41 25.17
N LEU A 338 29.88 4.23 25.49
CA LEU A 338 28.65 3.63 24.95
C LEU A 338 27.61 3.63 26.06
N GLY A 339 26.39 4.08 25.77
CA GLY A 339 25.22 4.02 26.61
C GLY A 339 24.14 3.13 26.05
N CYS A 340 23.24 2.67 26.91
CA CYS A 340 22.08 1.89 26.49
C CYS A 340 20.80 2.50 27.05
N PHE A 341 19.81 2.71 26.19
CA PHE A 341 18.47 3.19 26.50
C PHE A 341 17.43 2.10 26.27
N ASP A 342 16.52 1.95 27.22
CA ASP A 342 15.39 1.02 27.13
C ASP A 342 14.10 1.80 26.76
N PRO A 343 13.60 1.68 25.53
CA PRO A 343 12.35 2.31 25.11
C PRO A 343 11.14 1.91 25.96
N ALA A 344 11.11 0.68 26.49
CA ALA A 344 9.97 0.19 27.26
C ALA A 344 9.83 0.87 28.63
N THR A 345 10.95 1.28 29.23
CA THR A 345 10.96 1.97 30.53
C THR A 345 11.29 3.45 30.44
N ALA A 346 11.67 3.92 29.23
CA ALA A 346 12.16 5.28 28.98
C ALA A 346 13.36 5.68 29.85
N THR A 347 14.22 4.73 30.20
CA THR A 347 15.41 4.91 31.06
C THR A 347 16.62 4.17 30.47
N ALA A 348 17.78 4.30 31.17
CA ALA A 348 18.91 3.44 30.83
C ALA A 348 18.55 1.96 31.00
N CYS A 349 19.16 1.10 30.17
CA CYS A 349 18.95 -0.35 30.27
C CYS A 349 19.33 -0.91 31.65
N ALA A 350 18.70 -2.00 32.07
CA ALA A 350 19.10 -2.75 33.23
C ALA A 350 20.59 -3.15 33.14
N GLY A 351 21.36 -2.93 34.19
CA GLY A 351 22.82 -3.13 34.18
C GLY A 351 23.63 -1.96 33.60
N TRP A 352 22.97 -0.93 33.07
CA TRP A 352 23.58 0.25 32.43
C TRP A 352 23.34 1.54 33.22
N ALA A 353 23.41 1.47 34.56
CA ALA A 353 23.25 2.65 35.41
C ALA A 353 24.26 3.77 35.10
N ALA A 354 25.35 3.45 34.40
CA ALA A 354 26.33 4.38 33.86
C ALA A 354 26.75 3.91 32.46
N SER A 355 27.16 4.84 31.58
CA SER A 355 27.80 4.49 30.33
C SER A 355 29.07 3.68 30.51
N ARG A 356 29.43 2.88 29.52
CA ARG A 356 30.63 2.05 29.49
C ARG A 356 31.70 2.71 28.65
N PRO A 357 32.96 2.79 29.14
CA PRO A 357 34.08 3.36 28.39
C PRO A 357 34.38 2.48 27.18
N THR A 358 34.65 3.09 26.04
CA THR A 358 35.01 2.41 24.80
C THR A 358 36.45 2.57 24.41
N GLY A 359 37.22 3.42 25.10
CA GLY A 359 38.64 3.62 24.82
C GLY A 359 39.29 4.63 25.76
N PRO A 360 40.57 4.99 25.52
CA PRO A 360 41.30 5.97 26.30
C PRO A 360 40.67 7.36 26.29
N ALA A 361 40.94 8.14 27.35
CA ALA A 361 40.54 9.53 27.39
C ALA A 361 41.16 10.33 26.22
N GLY A 362 40.40 11.28 25.70
CA GLY A 362 40.78 12.09 24.54
C GLY A 362 40.56 11.44 23.16
N ASN A 363 40.20 10.16 23.11
CA ASN A 363 39.72 9.53 21.89
C ASN A 363 38.21 9.83 21.71
N TYR A 364 37.70 9.56 20.51
CA TYR A 364 36.30 9.75 20.17
C TYR A 364 35.76 8.56 19.37
N ASN A 365 34.43 8.35 19.41
CA ASN A 365 33.73 7.38 18.60
C ASN A 365 33.03 8.10 17.45
N TYR A 366 33.03 7.49 16.28
CA TYR A 366 32.19 7.87 15.15
C TYR A 366 31.10 6.84 14.82
N ASN A 367 31.03 5.75 15.60
CA ASN A 367 30.14 4.65 15.35
C ASN A 367 29.61 4.04 16.64
N ALA A 368 28.44 3.41 16.54
CA ALA A 368 27.94 2.40 17.43
C ALA A 368 27.19 1.38 16.57
N TYR A 369 27.54 0.11 16.68
CA TYR A 369 26.96 -0.89 15.80
C TYR A 369 26.67 -2.19 16.55
N THR A 370 25.71 -2.94 15.99
CA THR A 370 25.22 -4.18 16.58
C THR A 370 26.32 -5.26 16.58
N ALA A 371 26.53 -5.87 17.74
CA ALA A 371 27.30 -7.08 17.89
C ALA A 371 26.37 -8.29 17.75
N PHE A 372 26.78 -9.25 16.94
CA PHE A 372 26.01 -10.47 16.72
C PHE A 372 26.72 -11.68 17.31
N GLY A 373 25.94 -12.65 17.77
CA GLY A 373 26.46 -13.99 18.10
C GLY A 373 26.63 -14.83 16.83
N THR A 374 27.26 -15.96 16.95
CA THR A 374 27.47 -16.91 15.83
C THR A 374 26.20 -17.48 15.22
N THR A 375 25.06 -17.33 15.90
CA THR A 375 23.73 -17.67 15.39
C THR A 375 23.08 -16.54 14.59
N GLY A 376 23.76 -15.39 14.44
CA GLY A 376 23.22 -14.19 13.83
C GLY A 376 22.29 -13.37 14.74
N ALA A 377 22.04 -13.81 15.96
CA ALA A 377 21.24 -13.07 16.92
C ALA A 377 22.01 -11.83 17.45
N PRO A 378 21.37 -10.64 17.58
CA PRO A 378 21.99 -9.49 18.20
C PRO A 378 22.21 -9.73 19.68
N VAL A 379 23.46 -9.59 20.15
CA VAL A 379 23.85 -9.87 21.55
C VAL A 379 24.30 -8.64 22.32
N GLY A 380 24.54 -7.53 21.65
CA GLY A 380 25.01 -6.30 22.24
C GLY A 380 25.42 -5.27 21.22
N ALA A 381 26.23 -4.31 21.62
CA ALA A 381 26.74 -3.28 20.72
C ALA A 381 28.25 -3.08 20.88
N CYS A 382 28.90 -2.69 19.79
CA CYS A 382 30.32 -2.30 19.72
C CYS A 382 30.43 -0.82 19.40
N ALA A 383 31.56 -0.24 19.81
CA ALA A 383 32.03 1.05 19.34
C ALA A 383 33.55 1.00 19.13
N SER A 384 34.02 1.65 18.05
CA SER A 384 35.43 1.76 17.74
C SER A 384 35.90 3.18 17.97
N THR A 385 36.96 3.33 18.75
CA THR A 385 37.58 4.65 19.01
C THR A 385 38.55 5.05 17.92
N THR A 386 38.63 6.33 17.73
CA THR A 386 39.62 6.98 16.83
C THR A 386 40.40 8.09 17.58
N GLY A 387 41.43 8.60 16.97
CA GLY A 387 42.23 9.71 17.50
C GLY A 387 43.67 9.32 17.89
N GLY A 388 43.83 8.51 18.91
CA GLY A 388 45.17 8.04 19.36
C GLY A 388 45.30 6.54 19.09
N THR A 389 44.80 5.75 20.02
CA THR A 389 44.84 4.30 19.92
C THR A 389 43.49 3.81 19.45
N ASN A 390 43.46 3.02 18.38
CA ASN A 390 42.25 2.40 17.88
C ASN A 390 41.91 1.19 18.74
N VAL A 391 40.75 1.23 19.37
CA VAL A 391 40.22 0.13 20.18
C VAL A 391 38.76 -0.08 19.80
N THR A 392 38.38 -1.33 19.53
CA THR A 392 36.98 -1.70 19.42
C THR A 392 36.56 -2.41 20.69
N THR A 393 35.55 -1.87 21.35
CA THR A 393 35.00 -2.42 22.61
C THR A 393 33.55 -2.75 22.40
N CYS A 394 33.14 -3.93 22.86
CA CYS A 394 31.76 -4.42 22.75
C CYS A 394 31.21 -4.74 24.12
N TYR A 395 29.91 -4.50 24.30
CA TYR A 395 29.19 -4.78 25.52
C TYR A 395 27.88 -5.49 25.21
N ALA A 396 27.54 -6.46 26.06
CA ALA A 396 26.26 -7.18 25.99
C ALA A 396 25.08 -6.31 26.45
N LEU A 397 23.89 -6.80 26.26
CA LEU A 397 22.63 -6.13 26.68
C LEU A 397 22.59 -5.82 28.18
N ASP A 398 23.23 -6.63 29.02
CA ASP A 398 23.33 -6.45 30.48
C ASP A 398 24.50 -5.56 30.94
N GLY A 399 25.28 -5.03 29.98
CA GLY A 399 26.45 -4.19 30.24
C GLY A 399 27.74 -4.95 30.55
N SER A 400 27.76 -6.28 30.48
CA SER A 400 28.99 -7.07 30.54
C SER A 400 29.84 -6.91 29.30
N ALA A 401 31.17 -7.03 29.42
CA ALA A 401 32.07 -6.93 28.26
C ALA A 401 31.94 -8.15 27.35
N LEU A 402 31.90 -7.89 26.05
CA LEU A 402 31.98 -8.89 24.98
C LEU A 402 33.39 -8.88 24.36
N PRO A 403 33.82 -9.99 23.74
CA PRO A 403 35.03 -9.99 22.91
C PRO A 403 34.89 -8.98 21.76
N ALA A 404 35.97 -8.29 21.43
CA ALA A 404 35.99 -7.47 20.22
C ALA A 404 35.84 -8.35 18.96
N PRO A 405 35.17 -7.87 17.90
CA PRO A 405 35.03 -8.64 16.67
C PRO A 405 36.42 -8.94 16.07
N PRO A 406 36.58 -10.10 15.42
CA PRO A 406 37.80 -10.43 14.73
C PRO A 406 38.16 -9.38 13.68
N GLY A 407 39.46 -9.03 13.54
CA GLY A 407 39.92 -8.01 12.60
C GLY A 407 39.86 -6.58 13.14
N ALA A 408 39.12 -6.27 14.20
CA ALA A 408 39.13 -4.96 14.85
C ALA A 408 40.52 -4.56 15.37
N ALA A 409 41.30 -5.53 15.84
CA ALA A 409 42.67 -5.33 16.32
C ALA A 409 43.72 -5.04 15.21
N ALA A 410 43.35 -5.16 13.94
CA ALA A 410 44.25 -4.96 12.81
C ALA A 410 44.26 -3.51 12.26
N LEU A 411 43.48 -2.62 12.85
CA LEU A 411 43.39 -1.22 12.43
C LEU A 411 44.59 -0.42 12.97
N PRO A 412 45.33 0.29 12.14
CA PRO A 412 46.41 1.14 12.62
C PRO A 412 45.87 2.27 13.51
N ASN A 413 46.67 2.71 14.47
CA ASN A 413 46.39 3.89 15.25
C ASN A 413 46.09 5.09 14.37
N GLY A 414 45.15 5.93 14.73
CA GLY A 414 44.73 7.09 13.96
C GLY A 414 43.78 6.77 12.81
N THR A 415 43.33 5.52 12.65
CA THR A 415 42.27 5.17 11.67
C THR A 415 40.90 5.61 12.21
N TYR A 416 40.15 6.28 11.37
CA TYR A 416 38.76 6.61 11.63
C TYR A 416 37.85 5.45 11.16
N VAL A 417 36.92 5.06 11.99
CA VAL A 417 35.97 3.98 11.69
C VAL A 417 34.55 4.56 11.75
N PHE A 418 33.81 4.41 10.68
CA PHE A 418 32.43 4.88 10.59
C PHE A 418 31.42 3.73 10.77
N ASP A 419 30.13 4.04 10.70
CA ASP A 419 29.08 3.05 10.87
C ASP A 419 29.14 1.96 9.83
N PRO A 420 29.08 0.69 10.23
CA PRO A 420 29.09 -0.41 9.28
C PRO A 420 27.75 -0.57 8.58
N GLU A 421 27.82 -1.03 7.35
CA GLU A 421 26.71 -1.70 6.68
C GLU A 421 26.71 -3.18 7.03
N VAL A 422 25.55 -3.69 7.45
CA VAL A 422 25.37 -5.11 7.82
C VAL A 422 24.66 -5.83 6.70
N VAL A 423 25.27 -6.88 6.21
CA VAL A 423 24.79 -7.64 5.05
C VAL A 423 24.75 -9.14 5.40
N THR A 424 23.63 -9.78 5.10
CA THR A 424 23.64 -11.24 4.93
C THR A 424 24.04 -11.53 3.49
N ASP A 425 25.26 -12.06 3.33
CA ASP A 425 25.76 -12.36 1.99
C ASP A 425 24.97 -13.52 1.35
N PRO A 426 25.09 -13.70 0.04
CA PRO A 426 24.43 -14.81 -0.63
C PRO A 426 24.83 -16.21 -0.10
N GLY A 427 25.92 -16.33 0.63
CA GLY A 427 26.34 -17.57 1.31
C GLY A 427 25.65 -17.80 2.65
N GLY A 428 24.80 -16.87 3.09
CA GLY A 428 24.15 -16.91 4.41
C GLY A 428 25.04 -16.41 5.55
N HIS A 429 26.17 -15.80 5.25
CA HIS A 429 27.06 -15.22 6.25
C HIS A 429 26.61 -13.80 6.62
N LEU A 430 26.44 -13.54 7.89
CA LEU A 430 26.15 -12.21 8.42
C LEU A 430 27.48 -11.45 8.54
N ARG A 431 27.63 -10.39 7.77
CA ARG A 431 28.87 -9.62 7.66
C ARG A 431 28.65 -8.15 7.94
N SER A 432 29.61 -7.50 8.60
CA SER A 432 29.67 -6.04 8.76
C SER A 432 30.82 -5.47 7.95
N TYR A 433 30.54 -4.51 7.08
CA TYR A 433 31.51 -3.78 6.29
C TYR A 433 31.70 -2.40 6.90
N LEU A 434 32.83 -2.18 7.58
CA LEU A 434 33.13 -0.93 8.26
C LEU A 434 33.95 -0.04 7.30
N PRO A 435 33.46 1.14 6.94
CA PRO A 435 34.26 2.13 6.24
C PRO A 435 35.33 2.65 7.16
N VAL A 436 36.57 2.69 6.67
CA VAL A 436 37.73 3.17 7.46
C VAL A 436 38.51 4.20 6.67
N TRP A 437 39.00 5.18 7.38
CA TRP A 437 39.88 6.21 6.85
C TRP A 437 41.03 6.46 7.81
N ASN A 438 42.20 6.65 7.24
CA ASN A 438 43.38 7.15 7.93
C ASN A 438 44.06 8.17 7.04
N GLY A 439 44.55 9.28 7.57
CA GLY A 439 45.15 10.41 6.87
C GLY A 439 46.33 10.12 5.95
N GLY A 440 46.70 8.90 5.72
CA GLY A 440 47.76 8.45 4.79
C GLY A 440 47.41 7.20 3.99
N ILE A 441 46.20 6.66 4.17
CA ILE A 441 45.77 5.41 3.50
C ILE A 441 44.51 5.75 2.66
N ALA A 442 44.52 5.28 1.41
CA ALA A 442 43.31 5.31 0.58
C ALA A 442 42.12 4.70 1.34
N GLY A 443 40.94 5.18 1.06
CA GLY A 443 39.69 4.65 1.65
C GLY A 443 39.65 3.13 1.56
N ALA A 444 39.16 2.50 2.61
CA ALA A 444 39.15 1.07 2.69
C ALA A 444 37.93 0.61 3.52
N ALA A 445 37.47 -0.61 3.27
CA ALA A 445 36.56 -1.32 4.13
C ALA A 445 37.27 -2.39 4.92
N VAL A 446 36.80 -2.61 6.14
CA VAL A 446 37.15 -3.80 6.94
C VAL A 446 35.86 -4.64 7.09
N CYS A 447 35.98 -5.92 6.90
CA CYS A 447 34.86 -6.84 6.97
C CYS A 447 35.00 -7.82 8.16
N HIS A 448 33.91 -7.94 8.96
CA HIS A 448 33.75 -8.96 9.99
C HIS A 448 32.68 -9.96 9.57
N ASP A 449 32.97 -11.21 9.68
CA ASP A 449 32.01 -12.30 9.50
C ASP A 449 31.56 -12.81 10.88
N TRP A 450 30.35 -12.42 11.28
CA TRP A 450 29.78 -12.80 12.56
C TRP A 450 29.39 -14.27 12.64
N THR A 451 29.08 -14.89 11.50
CA THR A 451 28.71 -16.30 11.44
C THR A 451 29.90 -17.20 11.77
N THR A 452 31.08 -16.84 11.28
CA THR A 452 32.31 -17.60 11.51
C THR A 452 33.13 -17.08 12.69
N GLY A 453 32.86 -15.86 13.17
CA GLY A 453 33.64 -15.20 14.19
C GLY A 453 35.05 -14.83 13.70
N ALA A 454 35.26 -14.63 12.41
CA ALA A 454 36.56 -14.39 11.76
C ALA A 454 36.48 -13.17 10.81
N PRO A 455 37.62 -12.62 10.35
CA PRO A 455 37.65 -11.75 9.20
C PRO A 455 37.02 -12.45 7.99
N CYS A 456 36.38 -11.68 7.10
CA CYS A 456 35.67 -12.27 5.97
C CYS A 456 36.62 -13.07 5.08
N ALA A 457 36.32 -14.34 4.86
CA ALA A 457 37.13 -15.22 3.99
C ALA A 457 37.06 -14.73 2.54
N GLY A 458 38.16 -14.83 1.84
CA GLY A 458 38.28 -14.46 0.42
C GLY A 458 38.42 -12.95 0.18
N LEU A 459 38.33 -12.13 1.22
CA LEU A 459 38.54 -10.68 1.11
C LEU A 459 39.93 -10.29 1.59
N PRO A 460 40.58 -9.29 0.98
CA PRO A 460 41.79 -8.71 1.53
C PRO A 460 41.47 -8.10 2.92
N ALA A 461 42.46 -8.05 3.80
CA ALA A 461 42.32 -7.43 5.13
C ALA A 461 41.82 -5.98 5.03
N ARG A 462 42.04 -5.33 3.90
CA ARG A 462 41.47 -4.04 3.51
C ARG A 462 41.02 -4.10 2.07
N ILE A 463 39.80 -3.71 1.84
CA ILE A 463 39.22 -3.58 0.51
C ILE A 463 39.45 -2.12 0.09
N THR A 464 40.29 -1.92 -0.91
CA THR A 464 40.58 -0.55 -1.44
C THR A 464 39.83 -0.35 -2.75
N HIS A 465 39.32 0.84 -2.98
CA HIS A 465 38.68 1.20 -4.24
C HIS A 465 39.54 2.26 -4.98
N PRO A 466 39.37 2.41 -6.31
CA PRO A 466 40.11 3.39 -7.08
C PRO A 466 39.80 4.82 -6.59
N SER A 467 40.86 5.60 -6.34
CA SER A 467 40.74 7.04 -6.11
C SER A 467 40.50 7.76 -7.43
N VAL A 468 39.50 8.62 -7.49
CA VAL A 468 39.21 9.40 -8.70
C VAL A 468 40.24 10.49 -8.94
N ASN A 469 40.97 10.94 -7.91
CA ASN A 469 41.90 12.06 -7.97
C ASN A 469 43.33 11.68 -7.60
N GLY A 470 43.67 10.40 -7.54
CA GLY A 470 45.03 9.96 -7.22
C GLY A 470 45.50 10.24 -5.78
N GLY A 471 44.62 10.73 -4.92
CA GLY A 471 44.88 11.00 -3.49
C GLY A 471 44.26 9.95 -2.56
N ALA A 472 44.53 10.09 -1.27
CA ALA A 472 43.85 9.29 -0.25
C ALA A 472 42.36 9.65 -0.24
N THR A 473 41.52 8.71 -0.61
CA THR A 473 40.03 8.84 -0.51
C THR A 473 39.59 8.39 0.87
N ARG A 474 38.62 9.09 1.41
CA ARG A 474 37.94 8.71 2.64
C ARG A 474 36.68 7.94 2.26
N ASP A 475 36.43 6.83 2.91
CA ASP A 475 35.15 6.16 2.85
C ASP A 475 34.34 6.57 4.07
N TYR A 476 33.11 7.05 3.83
CA TYR A 476 32.27 7.51 4.91
C TYR A 476 31.15 6.54 5.24
N GLY A 477 30.68 5.73 4.29
CA GLY A 477 29.61 4.81 4.50
C GLY A 477 29.32 3.94 3.30
N TYR A 478 28.61 2.87 3.56
CA TYR A 478 28.11 1.92 2.57
C TYR A 478 26.59 1.80 2.70
N ALA A 479 25.95 1.40 1.61
CA ALA A 479 24.59 0.92 1.61
C ALA A 479 24.50 -0.31 0.71
N TYR A 480 23.83 -1.34 1.18
CA TYR A 480 23.65 -2.56 0.42
C TYR A 480 22.38 -2.50 -0.42
N ASP A 481 22.49 -2.93 -1.68
CA ASP A 481 21.37 -3.11 -2.58
C ASP A 481 21.07 -4.60 -2.73
N PRO A 482 20.10 -5.18 -2.00
CA PRO A 482 19.82 -6.61 -2.03
C PRO A 482 19.54 -7.15 -3.43
N PRO A 483 18.77 -6.43 -4.32
CA PRO A 483 18.52 -6.96 -5.66
C PRO A 483 19.77 -7.12 -6.52
N SER A 484 20.71 -6.21 -6.46
CA SER A 484 21.99 -6.36 -7.21
C SER A 484 23.03 -7.16 -6.43
N GLY A 485 22.87 -7.29 -5.10
CA GLY A 485 23.90 -7.87 -4.24
C GLY A 485 25.17 -7.06 -4.15
N CYS A 486 25.14 -5.77 -4.51
CA CYS A 486 26.28 -4.87 -4.48
C CYS A 486 26.24 -3.96 -3.25
N LEU A 487 27.41 -3.66 -2.70
CA LEU A 487 27.63 -2.54 -1.79
C LEU A 487 27.89 -1.27 -2.61
N ILE A 488 27.18 -0.21 -2.24
CA ILE A 488 27.41 1.12 -2.79
C ILE A 488 28.12 1.93 -1.73
N GLY A 489 29.32 2.36 -2.03
CA GLY A 489 30.14 3.17 -1.15
C GLY A 489 30.08 4.65 -1.51
N LEU A 490 30.21 5.49 -0.47
CA LEU A 490 30.35 6.93 -0.59
C LEU A 490 31.75 7.33 -0.12
N GLY A 491 32.53 7.84 -1.06
CA GLY A 491 33.87 8.34 -0.81
C GLY A 491 33.96 9.87 -0.78
N ASP A 492 35.18 10.37 -0.66
CA ASP A 492 35.50 11.80 -0.68
C ASP A 492 34.88 12.52 -1.88
N ALA A 493 34.51 13.76 -1.65
CA ALA A 493 33.86 14.62 -2.63
C ALA A 493 32.52 14.07 -3.13
N GLY A 494 31.90 13.12 -2.38
CA GLY A 494 30.59 12.55 -2.71
C GLY A 494 30.63 11.58 -3.88
N ILE A 495 31.76 10.93 -4.12
CA ILE A 495 31.90 9.92 -5.16
C ILE A 495 31.19 8.66 -4.72
N LEU A 496 30.27 8.15 -5.56
CA LEU A 496 29.62 6.86 -5.39
C LEU A 496 30.37 5.80 -6.20
N PHE A 497 30.61 4.67 -5.60
CA PHE A 497 31.22 3.50 -6.24
C PHE A 497 30.48 2.22 -5.86
N SER A 498 30.60 1.18 -6.66
CA SER A 498 30.04 -0.13 -6.32
C SER A 498 31.12 -1.15 -6.01
N MET A 499 30.87 -2.01 -5.05
CA MET A 499 31.78 -3.06 -4.60
C MET A 499 31.03 -4.38 -4.45
N ASP A 500 31.66 -5.45 -4.92
CA ASP A 500 31.18 -6.80 -4.67
C ASP A 500 31.50 -7.23 -3.23
N PRO A 501 30.51 -7.48 -2.37
CA PRO A 501 30.75 -7.85 -0.97
C PRO A 501 31.42 -9.23 -0.82
N ALA A 502 31.34 -10.11 -1.80
CA ALA A 502 31.99 -11.42 -1.71
C ALA A 502 33.47 -11.40 -2.07
N THR A 503 33.87 -10.55 -3.01
CA THR A 503 35.23 -10.52 -3.57
C THR A 503 35.98 -9.25 -3.30
N GLY A 504 35.31 -8.17 -2.92
CA GLY A 504 35.86 -6.83 -2.81
C GLY A 504 36.13 -6.16 -4.16
N ALA A 505 35.72 -6.79 -5.27
CA ALA A 505 35.95 -6.23 -6.60
C ALA A 505 35.16 -4.94 -6.82
N THR A 506 35.77 -3.98 -7.47
CA THR A 506 35.16 -2.73 -7.93
C THR A 506 35.44 -2.57 -9.44
N PRO A 507 34.42 -2.31 -10.28
CA PRO A 507 33.00 -2.24 -9.97
C PRO A 507 32.38 -3.62 -9.66
N CYS A 508 31.22 -3.59 -9.00
CA CYS A 508 30.38 -4.76 -8.81
C CYS A 508 29.60 -5.07 -10.09
N VAL A 509 30.00 -6.07 -10.85
CA VAL A 509 29.33 -6.47 -12.10
C VAL A 509 28.23 -7.49 -11.79
N ARG A 510 27.23 -7.04 -11.08
CA ARG A 510 26.07 -7.85 -10.70
C ARG A 510 24.78 -7.14 -11.08
N SER A 511 23.80 -7.93 -11.40
CA SER A 511 22.42 -7.51 -11.57
C SER A 511 21.54 -8.30 -10.64
N GLY A 512 20.34 -7.86 -10.43
CA GLY A 512 19.38 -8.62 -9.67
C GLY A 512 17.99 -8.03 -9.76
N GLY A 513 17.03 -8.77 -9.26
CA GLY A 513 15.64 -8.36 -9.18
C GLY A 513 15.01 -8.90 -7.93
N GLN A 514 13.94 -8.26 -7.54
CA GLN A 514 13.11 -8.71 -6.44
C GLN A 514 11.66 -8.65 -6.84
N VAL A 515 10.94 -9.72 -6.56
CA VAL A 515 9.49 -9.80 -6.75
C VAL A 515 8.90 -10.31 -5.45
N THR A 516 7.99 -9.54 -4.88
CA THR A 516 7.19 -9.96 -3.73
C THR A 516 5.81 -10.34 -4.21
N LEU A 517 5.49 -11.62 -4.12
CA LEU A 517 4.19 -12.15 -4.45
C LEU A 517 3.37 -12.28 -3.16
N ARG A 518 2.33 -11.47 -3.05
CA ARG A 518 1.32 -11.55 -2.00
C ARG A 518 0.01 -11.97 -2.65
N PRO A 519 -0.34 -13.24 -2.54
CA PRO A 519 -1.54 -13.77 -3.19
C PRO A 519 -2.81 -12.97 -2.96
N GLY A 520 -3.02 -12.46 -1.75
CA GLY A 520 -4.17 -11.62 -1.44
C GLY A 520 -4.28 -10.31 -2.23
N ASP A 521 -3.16 -9.79 -2.75
CA ASP A 521 -3.16 -8.54 -3.52
C ASP A 521 -3.78 -8.71 -4.92
N PHE A 522 -3.95 -9.96 -5.39
CA PHE A 522 -4.58 -10.26 -6.69
C PHE A 522 -6.10 -10.34 -6.63
N TYR A 523 -6.69 -10.35 -5.44
CA TYR A 523 -8.10 -10.61 -5.24
C TYR A 523 -8.79 -9.56 -4.38
N CYS A 524 -10.01 -9.27 -4.70
CA CYS A 524 -10.80 -8.19 -4.10
C CYS A 524 -11.23 -8.45 -2.66
N ASP A 525 -11.27 -9.70 -2.24
CA ASP A 525 -11.61 -10.11 -0.88
C ASP A 525 -10.40 -10.15 0.06
N GLY A 526 -9.19 -9.90 -0.49
CA GLY A 526 -7.93 -10.01 0.23
C GLY A 526 -7.56 -11.46 0.62
N GLY A 527 -8.37 -12.42 0.18
CA GLY A 527 -8.11 -13.85 0.38
C GLY A 527 -7.06 -14.37 -0.61
N SER A 528 -6.41 -15.47 -0.26
CA SER A 528 -5.52 -16.17 -1.18
C SER A 528 -6.29 -17.21 -1.97
N HIS A 529 -6.44 -16.98 -3.28
CA HIS A 529 -6.97 -17.96 -4.22
C HIS A 529 -5.85 -18.61 -5.04
N VAL A 530 -4.58 -18.38 -4.67
CA VAL A 530 -3.42 -19.06 -5.26
C VAL A 530 -3.39 -20.50 -4.78
N GLN A 531 -3.26 -21.42 -5.72
CA GLN A 531 -3.22 -22.86 -5.48
C GLN A 531 -1.80 -23.40 -5.34
N GLY A 532 -0.84 -22.80 -6.03
CA GLY A 532 0.57 -23.19 -5.97
C GLY A 532 1.48 -22.18 -6.63
N TYR A 533 2.71 -22.05 -6.14
CA TYR A 533 3.80 -21.41 -6.87
C TYR A 533 4.37 -22.43 -7.88
N THR A 534 4.75 -21.97 -9.07
CA THR A 534 5.24 -22.86 -10.12
C THR A 534 6.70 -22.63 -10.43
N SER A 535 7.07 -21.41 -10.77
CA SER A 535 8.45 -21.09 -11.13
C SER A 535 8.82 -19.64 -10.86
N ALA A 536 10.13 -19.37 -10.74
CA ALA A 536 10.69 -18.05 -10.98
C ALA A 536 11.61 -18.16 -12.20
N ARG A 537 11.56 -17.21 -13.12
CA ARG A 537 12.33 -17.24 -14.37
C ARG A 537 12.78 -15.86 -14.80
N LEU A 538 13.85 -15.81 -15.57
CA LEU A 538 14.36 -14.59 -16.15
C LEU A 538 13.82 -14.44 -17.58
N THR A 539 13.36 -13.23 -17.91
CA THR A 539 12.88 -12.88 -19.26
C THR A 539 13.62 -11.68 -19.82
N GLY A 540 13.86 -11.66 -21.12
CA GLY A 540 14.61 -10.59 -21.77
C GLY A 540 16.13 -10.59 -21.46
N VAL A 541 16.63 -11.63 -20.82
CA VAL A 541 18.03 -11.81 -20.47
C VAL A 541 18.66 -12.78 -21.47
N ASP A 542 19.86 -12.44 -21.97
CA ASP A 542 20.67 -13.39 -22.74
C ASP A 542 21.31 -14.39 -21.75
N PRO A 543 20.93 -15.68 -21.77
CA PRO A 543 21.49 -16.68 -20.88
C PRO A 543 23.00 -16.81 -20.98
N ALA A 544 23.59 -16.53 -22.15
CA ALA A 544 25.04 -16.60 -22.37
C ALA A 544 25.80 -15.48 -21.62
N ASN A 545 25.11 -14.45 -21.20
CA ASN A 545 25.71 -13.36 -20.41
C ASN A 545 25.65 -13.61 -18.89
N VAL A 546 25.00 -14.69 -18.43
CA VAL A 546 24.80 -14.97 -17.00
C VAL A 546 25.58 -16.21 -16.60
N ASP A 547 26.37 -16.09 -15.56
CA ASP A 547 26.94 -17.26 -14.87
C ASP A 547 25.93 -17.78 -13.85
N PHE A 548 25.04 -18.70 -14.26
CA PHE A 548 24.02 -19.28 -13.39
C PHE A 548 24.60 -20.09 -12.23
N ALA A 549 25.81 -20.65 -12.38
CA ALA A 549 26.45 -21.40 -11.32
C ALA A 549 26.94 -20.48 -10.17
N ALA A 550 27.37 -19.28 -10.51
CA ALA A 550 27.75 -18.24 -9.55
C ALA A 550 26.58 -17.36 -9.10
N SER A 551 25.47 -17.35 -9.87
CA SER A 551 24.26 -16.60 -9.56
C SER A 551 23.45 -17.29 -8.47
N ARG A 552 22.59 -16.53 -7.77
CA ARG A 552 21.79 -17.05 -6.67
C ARG A 552 20.35 -16.58 -6.75
N VAL A 553 19.46 -17.40 -6.23
CA VAL A 553 18.09 -17.06 -5.93
C VAL A 553 17.84 -17.32 -4.45
N THR A 554 17.15 -16.41 -3.80
CA THR A 554 16.70 -16.54 -2.42
C THR A 554 15.22 -16.30 -2.37
N VAL A 555 14.49 -17.21 -1.75
CA VAL A 555 13.07 -17.08 -1.48
C VAL A 555 12.90 -16.92 0.02
N VAL A 556 12.19 -15.86 0.44
CA VAL A 556 11.82 -15.66 1.84
C VAL A 556 10.30 -15.58 1.94
N ASP A 557 9.77 -16.06 3.04
CA ASP A 557 8.32 -16.02 3.30
C ASP A 557 7.89 -14.67 3.94
N GLN A 558 6.62 -14.61 4.35
CA GLN A 558 6.01 -13.45 5.01
C GLN A 558 6.68 -13.02 6.31
N ASP A 559 7.37 -13.93 6.99
CA ASP A 559 8.08 -13.71 8.25
C ASP A 559 9.58 -13.41 8.04
N GLY A 560 10.03 -13.39 6.78
CA GLY A 560 11.43 -13.21 6.40
C GLY A 560 12.28 -14.47 6.55
N ALA A 561 11.67 -15.62 6.82
CA ALA A 561 12.40 -16.89 6.88
C ALA A 561 12.74 -17.39 5.48
N VAL A 562 13.96 -17.89 5.31
CA VAL A 562 14.42 -18.45 4.04
C VAL A 562 13.70 -19.77 3.75
N VAL A 563 13.03 -19.82 2.61
CA VAL A 563 12.37 -21.03 2.09
C VAL A 563 13.38 -21.75 1.19
N PRO A 564 13.74 -23.01 1.51
CA PRO A 564 14.65 -23.78 0.68
C PRO A 564 14.10 -23.98 -0.74
N THR A 565 14.86 -23.57 -1.74
CA THR A 565 14.53 -23.76 -3.15
C THR A 565 15.76 -24.26 -3.91
N PRO A 566 15.61 -24.94 -5.07
CA PRO A 566 16.74 -25.24 -5.94
C PRO A 566 17.37 -23.94 -6.45
N GLY A 567 18.64 -23.98 -6.85
CA GLY A 567 19.28 -22.90 -7.58
C GLY A 567 18.73 -22.73 -8.99
N PHE A 568 19.31 -21.80 -9.74
CA PHE A 568 18.98 -21.64 -11.15
C PHE A 568 19.25 -22.89 -11.97
N ALA A 569 18.30 -23.27 -12.80
CA ALA A 569 18.53 -24.17 -13.90
C ALA A 569 19.34 -23.48 -15.02
N PRO A 570 19.96 -24.23 -15.95
CA PRO A 570 20.74 -23.64 -17.03
C PRO A 570 19.97 -22.68 -17.96
N ASP A 571 18.67 -22.76 -17.98
CA ASP A 571 17.78 -21.86 -18.73
C ASP A 571 17.38 -20.59 -17.96
N GLY A 572 17.88 -20.43 -16.74
CA GLY A 572 17.56 -19.29 -15.89
C GLY A 572 16.24 -19.41 -15.13
N SER A 573 15.65 -20.60 -15.09
CA SER A 573 14.46 -20.88 -14.28
C SER A 573 14.80 -21.46 -12.90
N VAL A 574 13.87 -21.32 -11.97
CA VAL A 574 13.90 -21.87 -10.62
C VAL A 574 12.57 -22.54 -10.35
N ASP A 575 12.59 -23.80 -9.94
CA ASP A 575 11.38 -24.54 -9.58
C ASP A 575 10.88 -24.12 -8.19
N LEU A 576 9.63 -23.64 -8.11
CA LEU A 576 8.96 -23.25 -6.88
C LEU A 576 7.82 -24.20 -6.48
N THR A 577 7.60 -25.30 -7.22
CA THR A 577 6.51 -26.25 -6.95
C THR A 577 6.61 -26.91 -5.57
N GLY A 578 7.82 -26.95 -5.00
CA GLY A 578 8.07 -27.44 -3.64
C GLY A 578 7.71 -26.45 -2.52
N VAL A 579 7.30 -25.21 -2.83
CA VAL A 579 6.96 -24.18 -1.84
C VAL A 579 5.45 -24.20 -1.56
N PRO A 580 4.99 -24.70 -0.40
CA PRO A 580 3.56 -24.84 -0.13
C PRO A 580 2.93 -23.47 0.22
N VAL A 581 1.94 -23.04 -0.54
CA VAL A 581 1.23 -21.76 -0.34
C VAL A 581 0.60 -21.66 1.05
N ALA A 582 0.10 -22.78 1.59
CA ALA A 582 -0.53 -22.78 2.92
C ALA A 582 0.46 -22.44 4.06
N ALA A 583 1.74 -22.80 3.91
CA ALA A 583 2.78 -22.47 4.89
C ALA A 583 3.43 -21.11 4.58
N HIS A 584 3.47 -20.73 3.31
CA HIS A 584 4.10 -19.50 2.83
C HIS A 584 3.10 -18.72 1.99
N PRO A 585 2.08 -18.07 2.62
CA PRO A 585 1.03 -17.34 1.91
C PRO A 585 1.53 -16.08 1.20
N SER A 586 2.77 -15.69 1.44
CA SER A 586 3.47 -14.63 0.70
C SER A 586 4.93 -15.03 0.56
N ILE A 587 5.50 -14.79 -0.60
CA ILE A 587 6.93 -15.02 -0.85
C ILE A 587 7.57 -13.81 -1.50
N THR A 588 8.83 -13.58 -1.16
CA THR A 588 9.70 -12.64 -1.86
C THR A 588 10.82 -13.41 -2.50
N VAL A 589 10.86 -13.37 -3.82
CA VAL A 589 11.94 -13.97 -4.62
C VAL A 589 12.95 -12.89 -4.94
N THR A 590 14.19 -13.08 -4.52
CA THR A 590 15.31 -12.18 -4.82
C THR A 590 16.35 -12.95 -5.62
N THR A 591 16.81 -12.36 -6.73
CA THR A 591 17.87 -12.91 -7.55
C THR A 591 19.10 -12.04 -7.50
N THR A 592 20.27 -12.65 -7.45
CA THR A 592 21.55 -11.98 -7.64
C THR A 592 22.28 -12.68 -8.79
N LEU A 593 22.40 -11.99 -9.90
CA LEU A 593 22.99 -12.50 -11.14
C LEU A 593 24.44 -12.03 -11.27
N VAL A 594 25.33 -12.97 -11.49
CA VAL A 594 26.72 -12.68 -11.88
C VAL A 594 26.77 -12.62 -13.39
N LEU A 595 27.23 -11.50 -13.93
CA LEU A 595 27.24 -11.25 -15.36
C LEU A 595 28.65 -11.32 -15.93
N HIS A 596 28.78 -11.85 -17.15
CA HIS A 596 30.01 -11.78 -17.92
C HIS A 596 30.26 -10.38 -18.48
N SER A 597 29.18 -9.63 -18.76
CA SER A 597 29.24 -8.23 -19.20
C SER A 597 28.05 -7.43 -18.67
N GLY A 598 28.30 -6.22 -18.19
CA GLY A 598 27.26 -5.28 -17.78
C GLY A 598 26.68 -4.42 -18.92
N THR A 599 27.25 -4.50 -20.12
CA THR A 599 26.85 -3.63 -21.23
C THR A 599 25.55 -4.08 -21.86
N GLY A 600 24.56 -3.19 -21.92
CA GLY A 600 23.29 -3.45 -22.57
C GLY A 600 22.39 -4.48 -21.85
N PHE A 601 22.68 -4.77 -20.60
CA PHE A 601 21.90 -5.71 -19.82
C PHE A 601 20.51 -5.15 -19.50
N SER A 602 19.49 -5.92 -19.82
CA SER A 602 18.09 -5.64 -19.46
C SER A 602 17.34 -6.95 -19.30
N GLY A 603 16.26 -6.93 -18.53
CA GLY A 603 15.40 -8.11 -18.34
C GLY A 603 14.48 -7.94 -17.16
N SER A 604 13.72 -8.97 -16.89
CA SER A 604 12.80 -9.05 -15.76
C SER A 604 12.88 -10.40 -15.06
N LEU A 605 12.68 -10.38 -13.75
CA LEU A 605 12.38 -11.57 -12.96
C LEU A 605 10.85 -11.76 -12.97
N VAL A 606 10.40 -12.92 -13.36
CA VAL A 606 8.98 -13.29 -13.39
C VAL A 606 8.77 -14.43 -12.41
N VAL A 607 7.77 -14.30 -11.55
CA VAL A 607 7.32 -15.36 -10.65
C VAL A 607 5.96 -15.84 -11.12
N ASP A 608 5.85 -17.12 -11.43
CA ASP A 608 4.64 -17.75 -11.93
C ASP A 608 3.94 -18.52 -10.80
N PHE A 609 2.61 -18.50 -10.80
CA PHE A 609 1.78 -19.24 -9.84
C PHE A 609 0.51 -19.78 -10.52
N THR A 610 -0.21 -20.68 -9.86
CA THR A 610 -1.51 -21.19 -10.28
C THR A 610 -2.59 -20.71 -9.31
N GLY A 611 -3.78 -20.42 -9.81
CA GLY A 611 -4.89 -19.95 -8.99
C GLY A 611 -6.04 -19.42 -9.82
N ASP A 612 -6.98 -18.77 -9.14
CA ASP A 612 -8.07 -18.09 -9.82
C ASP A 612 -7.56 -16.86 -10.59
N ALA A 613 -8.32 -16.41 -11.57
CA ALA A 613 -8.00 -15.22 -12.36
C ALA A 613 -7.85 -13.97 -11.48
N PRO A 614 -6.84 -13.12 -11.72
CA PRO A 614 -6.69 -11.84 -11.02
C PRO A 614 -7.92 -10.95 -11.16
N GLN A 615 -8.18 -10.14 -10.15
CA GLN A 615 -9.42 -9.38 -10.04
C GLN A 615 -9.16 -7.87 -9.99
N LEU A 616 -9.88 -7.14 -10.83
CA LEU A 616 -10.08 -5.70 -10.71
C LEU A 616 -11.37 -5.46 -9.92
N CYS A 617 -11.39 -4.56 -8.95
CA CYS A 617 -12.60 -4.21 -8.25
C CYS A 617 -12.69 -2.74 -7.89
N PHE A 618 -13.92 -2.26 -7.78
CA PHE A 618 -14.23 -0.92 -7.33
C PHE A 618 -15.62 -0.87 -6.71
N ARG A 619 -15.84 0.16 -5.92
CA ARG A 619 -17.10 0.37 -5.23
C ARG A 619 -17.87 1.53 -5.84
N THR A 620 -19.19 1.37 -5.87
CA THR A 620 -20.11 2.43 -6.24
C THR A 620 -21.18 2.63 -5.17
N THR A 621 -21.68 3.85 -5.03
CA THR A 621 -22.85 4.13 -4.24
C THR A 621 -24.06 4.13 -5.17
N ILE A 622 -25.07 3.33 -4.84
CA ILE A 622 -26.33 3.30 -5.58
C ILE A 622 -27.08 4.62 -5.33
N SER A 623 -27.64 5.19 -6.40
CA SER A 623 -28.36 6.46 -6.34
C SER A 623 -29.44 6.46 -5.26
N ALA A 624 -29.57 7.58 -4.58
CA ALA A 624 -30.68 7.85 -3.69
C ALA A 624 -32.00 8.12 -4.44
N ASP A 625 -31.98 8.25 -5.76
CA ASP A 625 -33.17 8.40 -6.58
C ASP A 625 -34.04 7.16 -6.53
N CYS A 626 -35.19 7.31 -5.92
CA CYS A 626 -36.14 6.22 -5.67
C CYS A 626 -36.74 5.59 -6.94
N THR A 627 -36.49 6.16 -8.13
CA THR A 627 -36.90 5.60 -9.41
C THR A 627 -35.95 4.51 -9.93
N VAL A 628 -34.74 4.41 -9.38
CA VAL A 628 -33.76 3.39 -9.76
C VAL A 628 -34.16 2.04 -9.13
N THR A 629 -34.65 1.11 -9.94
CA THR A 629 -35.08 -0.23 -9.48
C THR A 629 -34.03 -1.32 -9.73
N SER A 630 -33.01 -1.02 -10.49
CA SER A 630 -31.86 -1.89 -10.71
C SER A 630 -30.66 -1.08 -11.21
N VAL A 631 -29.47 -1.58 -10.94
CA VAL A 631 -28.22 -1.08 -11.53
C VAL A 631 -27.55 -2.22 -12.29
N ALA A 632 -27.06 -1.94 -13.47
CA ALA A 632 -26.39 -2.92 -14.32
C ALA A 632 -24.98 -2.45 -14.69
N ASN A 633 -24.08 -3.39 -14.88
CA ASN A 633 -22.73 -3.10 -15.28
C ASN A 633 -22.10 -4.20 -16.13
N THR A 634 -21.23 -3.82 -17.08
CA THR A 634 -20.51 -4.70 -18.00
C THR A 634 -19.10 -4.16 -18.19
N ALA A 635 -18.09 -5.00 -18.06
CA ALA A 635 -16.70 -4.65 -18.31
C ALA A 635 -16.29 -5.06 -19.74
N THR A 636 -15.32 -4.34 -20.30
CA THR A 636 -14.70 -4.65 -21.60
C THR A 636 -13.20 -4.81 -21.44
N GLY A 637 -12.58 -5.63 -22.25
CA GLY A 637 -11.13 -5.82 -22.24
C GLY A 637 -10.57 -5.92 -23.64
N THR A 638 -9.28 -5.68 -23.76
CA THR A 638 -8.48 -5.88 -24.98
C THR A 638 -7.10 -6.40 -24.60
N ASP A 639 -6.61 -7.34 -25.37
CA ASP A 639 -5.23 -7.85 -25.28
C ASP A 639 -4.76 -8.31 -26.67
N SER A 640 -3.69 -9.10 -26.75
CA SER A 640 -3.17 -9.66 -28.00
C SER A 640 -4.12 -10.66 -28.69
N THR A 641 -5.09 -11.22 -27.98
CA THR A 641 -6.10 -12.13 -28.53
C THR A 641 -7.29 -11.39 -29.15
N GLY A 642 -7.47 -10.10 -28.84
CA GLY A 642 -8.51 -9.25 -29.37
C GLY A 642 -9.27 -8.47 -28.31
N SER A 643 -10.54 -8.15 -28.63
CA SER A 643 -11.45 -7.46 -27.71
C SER A 643 -12.48 -8.44 -27.17
N PHE A 644 -12.79 -8.35 -25.90
CA PHE A 644 -13.73 -9.21 -25.20
C PHE A 644 -14.55 -8.42 -24.18
N SER A 645 -15.65 -9.00 -23.72
CA SER A 645 -16.54 -8.37 -22.76
C SER A 645 -16.97 -9.37 -21.68
N SER A 646 -17.25 -8.87 -20.48
CA SER A 646 -17.85 -9.68 -19.43
C SER A 646 -19.34 -9.94 -19.70
N ASN A 647 -19.92 -10.83 -18.90
CA ASN A 647 -21.36 -10.89 -18.72
C ASN A 647 -21.87 -9.54 -18.13
N THR A 648 -23.09 -9.15 -18.51
CA THR A 648 -23.78 -8.04 -17.85
C THR A 648 -24.32 -8.53 -16.51
N VAL A 649 -23.94 -7.85 -15.43
CA VAL A 649 -24.45 -8.13 -14.09
C VAL A 649 -25.47 -7.08 -13.71
N THR A 650 -26.66 -7.51 -13.29
CA THR A 650 -27.74 -6.65 -12.83
C THR A 650 -27.98 -6.89 -11.35
N LEU A 651 -27.88 -5.84 -10.55
CA LEU A 651 -28.22 -5.84 -9.13
C LEU A 651 -29.59 -5.18 -8.96
N PRO A 652 -30.65 -5.92 -8.56
CA PRO A 652 -31.94 -5.34 -8.22
C PRO A 652 -31.78 -4.40 -7.02
N VAL A 653 -32.42 -3.24 -7.07
CA VAL A 653 -32.38 -2.23 -6.00
C VAL A 653 -33.69 -2.26 -5.25
N ALA A 654 -33.64 -2.77 -4.02
CA ALA A 654 -34.77 -2.71 -3.11
C ALA A 654 -34.96 -1.29 -2.56
N PRO A 655 -36.19 -0.85 -2.28
CA PRO A 655 -36.42 0.43 -1.66
C PRO A 655 -35.71 0.52 -0.30
N GLY A 656 -34.82 1.47 -0.14
CA GLY A 656 -34.26 1.82 1.18
C GLY A 656 -35.32 2.51 2.05
N ALA A 657 -35.04 2.70 3.33
CA ALA A 657 -35.95 3.37 4.26
C ALA A 657 -36.37 4.80 3.80
N SER A 658 -35.47 5.47 3.07
CA SER A 658 -35.69 6.77 2.43
C SER A 658 -36.58 6.70 1.19
N CYS A 659 -36.80 5.53 0.62
CA CYS A 659 -37.56 5.30 -0.60
C CYS A 659 -38.85 4.50 -0.35
N THR A 660 -39.30 4.48 0.86
CA THR A 660 -40.58 3.89 1.21
C THR A 660 -41.71 4.94 1.18
N PRO A 661 -42.86 4.63 0.57
CA PRO A 661 -44.00 5.54 0.63
C PRO A 661 -44.49 5.66 2.08
N LYS A 662 -44.86 6.87 2.47
CA LYS A 662 -45.47 7.14 3.76
C LYS A 662 -46.94 7.56 3.53
N VAL A 663 -47.79 6.55 3.45
CA VAL A 663 -49.21 6.80 3.18
C VAL A 663 -49.97 6.90 4.49
N THR A 664 -50.70 8.00 4.62
CA THR A 664 -51.62 8.21 5.74
C THR A 664 -53.05 8.21 5.24
N VAL A 665 -53.95 7.72 6.05
CA VAL A 665 -55.39 7.78 5.81
C VAL A 665 -56.03 8.49 6.98
N GLU A 666 -56.92 9.44 6.66
CA GLU A 666 -57.72 10.12 7.65
C GLU A 666 -59.21 10.00 7.29
N LYS A 667 -59.99 9.47 8.20
CA LYS A 667 -61.42 9.39 8.03
C LYS A 667 -62.13 10.35 8.99
N GLU A 668 -63.08 11.08 8.44
CA GLU A 668 -63.82 12.10 9.16
C GLU A 668 -65.32 12.00 8.79
N ILE A 669 -66.17 12.55 9.64
CA ILE A 669 -67.59 12.71 9.43
C ILE A 669 -67.96 14.20 9.35
N CYS A 670 -68.87 14.51 8.44
CA CYS A 670 -69.35 15.87 8.28
C CYS A 670 -70.30 16.31 9.42
N THR A 671 -70.03 17.44 9.97
CA THR A 671 -70.88 18.05 11.04
C THR A 671 -71.77 19.20 10.52
N ALA A 672 -71.80 19.47 9.22
CA ALA A 672 -72.61 20.51 8.59
C ALA A 672 -74.11 20.16 8.64
N ILE A 673 -74.94 21.16 8.82
CA ILE A 673 -76.39 21.04 8.83
C ILE A 673 -76.94 20.78 7.42
N HIS A 674 -76.26 21.31 6.40
CA HIS A 674 -76.65 21.13 5.02
C HIS A 674 -75.89 20.05 4.30
N PRO A 675 -76.55 19.06 3.69
CA PRO A 675 -75.86 17.98 2.96
C PRO A 675 -74.92 18.47 1.84
N ALA A 676 -75.21 19.63 1.23
CA ALA A 676 -74.36 20.22 0.18
C ALA A 676 -72.95 20.58 0.66
N ASP A 677 -72.77 20.90 1.92
CA ASP A 677 -71.48 21.26 2.55
C ASP A 677 -70.63 20.00 2.85
N CYS A 678 -71.25 18.78 2.74
CA CYS A 678 -70.66 17.54 3.04
C CYS A 678 -70.15 16.76 1.79
N GLY A 679 -70.31 17.31 0.61
CA GLY A 679 -69.90 16.67 -0.66
C GLY A 679 -68.50 17.11 -1.17
N PRO A 680 -68.10 16.64 -2.36
CA PRO A 680 -66.91 17.11 -3.03
C PRO A 680 -66.92 18.66 -3.19
N GLY A 681 -65.87 19.34 -2.67
CA GLY A 681 -65.79 20.79 -2.65
C GLY A 681 -66.52 21.48 -1.52
N GLY A 682 -67.30 20.76 -0.70
CA GLY A 682 -67.97 21.27 0.48
C GLY A 682 -66.98 21.62 1.60
N ALA A 683 -67.26 22.78 2.26
CA ALA A 683 -66.33 23.34 3.27
C ALA A 683 -66.32 22.57 4.60
N GLY A 684 -67.26 21.67 4.81
CA GLY A 684 -67.43 21.02 6.13
C GLY A 684 -68.28 21.87 7.06
N PRO A 685 -68.03 21.78 8.38
CA PRO A 685 -66.87 21.24 9.10
C PRO A 685 -66.83 19.72 9.17
N TRP A 686 -65.61 19.19 9.30
CA TRP A 686 -65.30 17.74 9.38
C TRP A 686 -64.70 17.41 10.75
N ALA A 687 -65.09 16.28 11.34
CA ALA A 687 -64.65 15.86 12.66
C ALA A 687 -64.51 14.35 12.78
N LYS A 688 -63.84 13.88 13.82
CA LYS A 688 -63.74 12.42 14.10
C LYS A 688 -65.05 11.84 14.64
N GLN A 689 -65.96 12.67 15.13
CA GLN A 689 -67.31 12.26 15.54
C GLN A 689 -68.28 13.40 15.31
N ALA A 690 -69.50 13.00 14.95
CA ALA A 690 -70.60 13.96 14.77
C ALA A 690 -71.95 13.31 15.16
N PRO A 691 -72.86 14.11 15.69
CA PRO A 691 -74.27 13.70 15.84
C PRO A 691 -74.92 13.58 14.48
N VAL A 692 -75.66 12.49 14.22
CA VAL A 692 -76.37 12.24 12.98
C VAL A 692 -77.82 11.98 13.36
N GLY A 693 -78.70 12.74 12.82
CA GLY A 693 -80.11 12.65 13.10
C GLY A 693 -80.67 13.84 13.91
N LEU A 694 -81.38 14.75 13.25
CA LEU A 694 -82.11 15.85 13.90
C LEU A 694 -83.41 15.31 14.41
N LEU A 695 -83.92 15.85 15.52
CA LEU A 695 -85.21 15.57 16.13
C LEU A 695 -86.33 15.52 15.09
N GLY A 696 -86.89 14.32 14.85
CA GLY A 696 -88.09 14.13 14.03
C GLY A 696 -87.83 13.57 12.61
N VAL A 697 -86.64 13.31 12.14
CA VAL A 697 -86.39 12.71 10.84
C VAL A 697 -86.01 11.22 11.00
N LEU A 698 -86.81 10.34 10.41
CA LEU A 698 -86.66 8.89 10.54
C LEU A 698 -85.46 8.30 9.76
N ALA A 699 -84.79 9.08 8.90
CA ALA A 699 -83.57 8.70 8.18
C ALA A 699 -82.65 9.89 8.03
N ALA A 700 -81.40 9.74 8.45
CA ALA A 700 -80.36 10.71 8.23
C ALA A 700 -79.16 10.02 7.55
N SER A 701 -78.48 10.74 6.62
CA SER A 701 -77.28 10.27 6.00
C SER A 701 -76.06 10.75 6.77
N ALA A 702 -75.17 9.83 7.13
CA ALA A 702 -73.85 10.13 7.64
C ALA A 702 -72.95 10.34 6.44
N TYR A 703 -72.37 11.51 6.28
CA TYR A 703 -71.43 11.82 5.20
C TYR A 703 -70.02 11.70 5.71
N TRP A 704 -69.18 10.91 4.99
CA TRP A 704 -67.83 10.63 5.34
C TRP A 704 -66.87 11.24 4.31
N ARG A 705 -65.69 11.73 4.78
CA ARG A 705 -64.56 12.08 3.99
C ARG A 705 -63.42 11.16 4.38
N ILE A 706 -62.77 10.54 3.40
CA ILE A 706 -61.55 9.76 3.58
C ILE A 706 -60.44 10.50 2.80
N THR A 707 -59.48 11.04 3.52
CA THR A 707 -58.32 11.73 2.93
C THR A 707 -57.16 10.77 2.96
N VAL A 708 -56.59 10.48 1.79
CA VAL A 708 -55.41 9.63 1.60
C VAL A 708 -54.29 10.53 1.13
N THR A 709 -53.20 10.60 1.91
CA THR A 709 -52.05 11.43 1.57
C THR A 709 -50.81 10.56 1.50
N ASN A 710 -50.08 10.67 0.40
CA ASN A 710 -48.76 10.09 0.29
C ASN A 710 -47.68 11.13 0.70
N GLN A 711 -47.26 11.06 1.96
CA GLN A 711 -46.22 11.95 2.52
C GLN A 711 -44.80 11.47 2.18
N GLY A 712 -44.66 10.28 1.59
CA GLY A 712 -43.35 9.73 1.23
C GLY A 712 -42.81 10.23 -0.10
N PRO A 713 -41.55 10.02 -0.38
CA PRO A 713 -40.90 10.47 -1.61
C PRO A 713 -41.22 9.60 -2.83
N VAL A 714 -41.88 8.46 -2.64
CA VAL A 714 -42.19 7.50 -3.70
C VAL A 714 -43.68 7.48 -3.98
N GLY A 715 -44.07 7.50 -5.24
CA GLY A 715 -45.45 7.32 -5.68
C GLY A 715 -45.97 5.94 -5.32
N ILE A 716 -47.28 5.85 -5.25
CA ILE A 716 -48.01 4.56 -5.04
C ILE A 716 -48.96 4.32 -6.20
N THR A 717 -49.14 3.05 -6.52
CA THR A 717 -50.09 2.56 -7.52
C THR A 717 -51.01 1.53 -6.94
N SER A 718 -52.09 1.19 -7.67
CA SER A 718 -53.09 0.20 -7.25
C SER A 718 -53.65 0.50 -5.85
N ALA A 719 -53.69 1.77 -5.46
CA ALA A 719 -54.22 2.17 -4.17
C ALA A 719 -55.73 1.95 -4.11
N GLN A 720 -56.18 1.28 -3.08
CA GLN A 720 -57.60 1.00 -2.84
C GLN A 720 -57.97 1.38 -1.41
N VAL A 721 -59.04 2.13 -1.29
CA VAL A 721 -59.69 2.37 0.00
C VAL A 721 -60.53 1.20 0.38
N VAL A 722 -60.33 0.63 1.56
CA VAL A 722 -61.13 -0.40 2.17
C VAL A 722 -61.89 0.20 3.34
N ASP A 723 -63.22 0.09 3.32
CA ASP A 723 -64.12 0.64 4.30
C ASP A 723 -64.90 -0.49 5.00
N THR A 724 -65.16 -0.34 6.32
CA THR A 724 -65.77 -1.42 7.13
C THR A 724 -67.30 -1.42 7.10
N VAL A 725 -67.91 -0.30 6.81
CA VAL A 725 -69.36 -0.12 6.93
C VAL A 725 -70.02 0.22 5.60
N GLU A 726 -69.38 1.05 4.80
CA GLU A 726 -70.04 1.61 3.61
C GLU A 726 -69.31 1.24 2.32
N PRO A 727 -69.91 0.35 1.52
CA PRO A 727 -69.29 -0.07 0.24
C PRO A 727 -69.08 1.08 -0.74
N SER A 728 -69.89 2.13 -0.68
CA SER A 728 -69.74 3.30 -1.55
C SER A 728 -68.50 4.15 -1.21
N CYS A 729 -67.93 3.93 -0.03
CA CYS A 729 -66.66 4.51 0.39
C CYS A 729 -65.42 3.75 -0.16
N GLN A 730 -65.61 2.54 -0.64
CA GLN A 730 -64.54 1.77 -1.26
C GLN A 730 -64.26 2.33 -2.66
N THR A 731 -63.02 2.65 -2.94
CA THR A 731 -62.60 3.18 -4.23
C THR A 731 -61.25 2.66 -4.61
N GLY A 732 -61.03 2.55 -5.87
CA GLY A 732 -59.72 2.13 -6.49
C GLY A 732 -59.96 1.41 -7.79
N PRO A 733 -58.84 0.99 -8.43
CA PRO A 733 -57.47 1.39 -8.10
C PRO A 733 -57.16 2.85 -8.53
N PHE A 734 -56.31 3.55 -7.78
CA PHE A 734 -55.80 4.88 -8.14
C PHE A 734 -54.29 4.96 -7.84
N THR A 735 -53.65 6.04 -8.30
CA THR A 735 -52.25 6.34 -8.07
C THR A 735 -52.12 7.64 -7.28
N LEU A 736 -51.08 7.78 -6.45
CA LEU A 736 -50.68 9.06 -5.84
C LEU A 736 -49.18 9.25 -6.01
N GLN A 737 -48.78 10.40 -6.51
CA GLN A 737 -47.40 10.81 -6.52
C GLN A 737 -46.90 11.21 -5.12
N ALA A 738 -45.60 11.44 -4.96
CA ALA A 738 -45.05 11.98 -3.74
C ALA A 738 -45.74 13.30 -3.36
N GLY A 739 -46.21 13.44 -2.13
CA GLY A 739 -46.87 14.62 -1.63
C GLY A 739 -48.35 14.78 -2.05
N GLU A 740 -48.84 13.90 -2.91
CA GLU A 740 -50.20 14.01 -3.45
C GLU A 740 -51.28 13.51 -2.45
N THR A 741 -52.44 14.15 -2.50
CA THR A 741 -53.59 13.81 -1.64
C THR A 741 -54.80 13.52 -2.49
N LYS A 742 -55.56 12.50 -2.13
CA LYS A 742 -56.84 12.17 -2.72
C LYS A 742 -57.91 12.12 -1.61
N GLN A 743 -59.04 12.75 -1.91
CA GLN A 743 -60.19 12.69 -1.05
C GLN A 743 -61.29 11.83 -1.69
N VAL A 744 -61.92 11.01 -0.85
CA VAL A 744 -63.07 10.15 -1.21
C VAL A 744 -64.24 10.57 -0.32
N TYR A 745 -65.38 10.86 -0.97
CA TYR A 745 -66.61 11.24 -0.27
C TYR A 745 -67.65 10.17 -0.48
N CYS A 746 -68.37 9.80 0.60
CA CYS A 746 -69.42 8.80 0.57
C CYS A 746 -70.41 9.06 1.68
N ALA A 747 -71.57 8.41 1.59
CA ALA A 747 -72.62 8.56 2.55
C ALA A 747 -73.26 7.23 2.94
N THR A 748 -73.50 7.04 4.24
CA THR A 748 -74.16 5.88 4.77
C THR A 748 -75.55 6.27 5.21
N TYR A 749 -76.58 5.59 4.77
CA TYR A 749 -77.97 5.75 5.32
C TYR A 749 -78.04 5.20 6.75
N ALA A 750 -78.09 6.09 7.72
CA ALA A 750 -78.31 5.70 9.09
C ALA A 750 -79.83 5.69 9.34
N LEU A 751 -80.43 4.50 9.20
CA LEU A 751 -81.69 4.25 9.91
C LEU A 751 -81.43 4.39 11.40
N LEU A 752 -82.27 5.08 12.12
CA LEU A 752 -82.27 5.37 13.57
C LEU A 752 -81.76 4.15 14.39
N ASN A 753 -80.45 3.95 14.33
CA ASN A 753 -79.80 3.00 15.21
C ASN A 753 -79.50 3.69 16.53
N LEU A 754 -80.12 3.12 17.59
CA LEU A 754 -79.92 3.56 18.99
C LEU A 754 -78.40 3.47 19.41
N PHE A 755 -77.56 2.97 18.53
CA PHE A 755 -76.13 2.75 18.77
C PHE A 755 -75.29 3.59 17.83
N PRO A 756 -74.12 4.10 18.31
CA PRO A 756 -73.20 4.81 17.48
C PRO A 756 -72.54 3.89 16.42
N ILE A 757 -72.45 4.35 15.17
CA ILE A 757 -71.75 3.66 14.07
C ILE A 757 -70.32 4.14 14.04
N THR A 758 -69.41 3.26 14.33
CA THR A 758 -67.94 3.52 14.08
C THR A 758 -67.57 2.99 12.71
N ASN A 759 -67.27 3.87 11.80
CA ASN A 759 -66.81 3.52 10.46
C ASN A 759 -65.28 3.71 10.33
N LYS A 760 -64.58 2.67 9.83
CA LYS A 760 -63.11 2.64 9.71
C LYS A 760 -62.74 2.50 8.25
N ALA A 761 -61.66 3.23 7.86
CA ALA A 761 -61.06 3.07 6.56
C ALA A 761 -59.56 2.82 6.67
N LYS A 762 -59.00 2.04 5.76
CA LYS A 762 -57.60 1.87 5.51
C LYS A 762 -57.32 1.90 4.02
N VAL A 763 -56.08 2.05 3.64
CA VAL A 763 -55.65 1.99 2.24
C VAL A 763 -54.70 0.83 2.02
N SER A 764 -54.96 0.04 0.98
CA SER A 764 -54.05 -0.95 0.44
C SER A 764 -53.38 -0.37 -0.80
N TYR A 765 -52.07 -0.45 -0.95
CA TYR A 765 -51.31 0.18 -2.04
C TYR A 765 -50.07 -0.60 -2.38
N VAL A 766 -49.52 -0.39 -3.60
CA VAL A 766 -48.23 -0.91 -4.04
C VAL A 766 -47.31 0.28 -4.37
N PRO A 767 -46.09 0.36 -3.82
CA PRO A 767 -45.12 1.35 -4.22
C PRO A 767 -44.75 1.19 -5.70
N VAL A 768 -44.48 2.29 -6.43
CA VAL A 768 -44.12 2.22 -7.86
C VAL A 768 -42.73 1.69 -8.12
N ASN A 769 -41.87 1.67 -7.10
CA ASN A 769 -40.45 1.26 -7.18
C ASN A 769 -40.18 -0.15 -6.66
N VAL A 770 -41.22 -1.02 -6.62
CA VAL A 770 -41.06 -2.42 -6.23
C VAL A 770 -41.22 -3.35 -7.42
N PRO A 771 -40.63 -4.56 -7.40
CA PRO A 771 -40.82 -5.54 -8.46
C PRO A 771 -42.29 -5.91 -8.72
N PRO A 772 -42.67 -6.23 -9.95
CA PRO A 772 -44.00 -6.74 -10.24
C PRO A 772 -44.34 -7.96 -9.39
N GLY A 773 -45.57 -8.00 -8.85
CA GLY A 773 -46.03 -9.10 -7.99
C GLY A 773 -45.74 -8.90 -6.50
N THR A 774 -45.16 -7.78 -6.09
CA THR A 774 -45.00 -7.44 -4.67
C THR A 774 -46.37 -7.34 -3.98
N PRO A 775 -46.56 -7.99 -2.82
CA PRO A 775 -47.80 -7.90 -2.06
C PRO A 775 -48.11 -6.46 -1.67
N PRO A 776 -49.42 -6.07 -1.69
CA PRO A 776 -49.80 -4.72 -1.28
C PRO A 776 -49.48 -4.43 0.19
N SER A 777 -48.95 -3.23 0.44
CA SER A 777 -48.86 -2.66 1.78
C SER A 777 -50.20 -2.10 2.24
N THR A 778 -50.42 -1.97 3.54
CA THR A 778 -51.63 -1.37 4.08
C THR A 778 -51.32 -0.34 5.15
N THR A 779 -52.13 0.72 5.21
CA THR A 779 -52.09 1.70 6.33
C THR A 779 -52.78 1.14 7.55
N ASP A 780 -52.59 1.78 8.68
CA ASP A 780 -53.44 1.59 9.84
C ASP A 780 -54.86 2.05 9.56
N TRP A 781 -55.83 1.56 10.39
CA TRP A 781 -57.19 1.97 10.30
C TRP A 781 -57.40 3.38 10.86
N SER A 782 -58.02 4.26 10.10
CA SER A 782 -58.55 5.51 10.59
C SER A 782 -60.06 5.40 10.79
N ALA A 783 -60.55 5.86 11.92
CA ALA A 783 -61.95 5.74 12.32
C ALA A 783 -62.62 7.10 12.50
N ALA A 784 -63.89 7.15 12.14
CA ALA A 784 -64.77 8.24 12.53
C ALA A 784 -66.13 7.66 13.04
N LYS A 785 -66.81 8.39 13.88
CA LYS A 785 -67.96 7.94 14.60
C LYS A 785 -69.20 8.79 14.34
N ALA A 786 -70.28 8.18 13.93
CA ALA A 786 -71.62 8.76 13.88
C ALA A 786 -72.40 8.44 15.14
N CYS A 787 -73.00 9.41 15.83
CA CYS A 787 -73.68 9.22 17.08
C CYS A 787 -75.17 9.65 16.88
N SER A 788 -76.09 9.08 17.65
CA SER A 788 -77.51 9.33 17.43
C SER A 788 -78.07 10.66 18.02
N LEU A 789 -77.55 11.13 19.16
CA LEU A 789 -78.05 12.35 19.80
C LEU A 789 -76.98 13.15 20.49
N LEU A 790 -76.04 12.53 21.11
CA LEU A 790 -74.87 13.17 21.70
C LEU A 790 -73.72 12.19 21.58
N CYS A 791 -72.61 12.59 20.97
CA CYS A 791 -71.40 11.90 21.12
C CYS A 791 -71.01 12.06 22.58
N SER A 792 -71.11 11.02 23.41
CA SER A 792 -70.59 11.10 24.77
C SER A 792 -69.13 11.62 24.71
N LEU A 793 -68.89 12.67 25.43
CA LEU A 793 -67.58 13.30 25.63
C LEU A 793 -66.56 12.27 26.06
#